data_6743de6377a35469667a2193ad60b7cf
#
_entry.id   6743de6377a35469667a2193ad60b7cf
#
_cell.length_a   1.000
_cell.length_b   1.000
_cell.length_c   1.000
_cell.angle_alpha   90.00
_cell.angle_beta   90.00
_cell.angle_gamma   90.00
#
_symmetry.space_group_name_H-M   'P 1'
#
loop_
_entity.id
_entity.type
_entity.pdbx_description
1 polymer ?
#
loop_
_entity_poly.entity_id
_entity_poly.type
_entity_poly.pdbx_seq_one_letter_code
_entity_poly.pdbx_strand_id
1 'polypeptide(L)'
;MSSPVFYAVAKGTVPGIYQTWSSASEQVTGFPGAVYQRFSTKEEAQAYLDANIVPAPVSRLDTLTEEQKSVLHYLLRGDNVFLTGGGGVGKSYLLSIIYTEFPVLKRSFLLKNNPDTPIRIPRIQMCALTGCAALLLGHKAKTLHSWAGIGLGKGTVQELCVKIRRNRKALQQWLCTDLLIIDEVSMMTAELLDKLNGIGKKLRSNQKPFGGIQVLLVGDFYQLPPVYKNGEETVFAFEGEAWKEGFPFSIELTTIQRQKDLTFQTILKEARIGALSKESCAILRSREGLDWKQNKILPTLLFPRRSEVDMINESNLKALVGKRYSYEARLAYDGKMPERFSEKDEGFVLALQHFDSNAAYASHLELMLNAQVMLIANLDPPAGLVNGSRGVVVGFCSATELPIIEFVNGARRTIGTHSWPIEDYEFVSRTQVPLRLAWAYTTHKAQGASLDTALIDIGSGNFEFGQAYVALARARSLEGLYVYDFDPVAFKAHPKVKVFYQTLPWAPLLHDSLHESIHPIHDEKPVVIEPSKMPEMKIVRLDSDEKLDSDEKEPGQAVESVKNWLYDSIPDGWKVCLSSYSAALQALSETLETKEFLPKREDIWTALSLTPLESVKVVILGQDPYPTPGHAHGLAFSVLPDVRPLPRSLNNIYKELATDMGIAPATHGSLLSWASRGVLLLNTVLTVEAHA
;
A
#
# COMPACT_ATOMS: atom_id res chain seq x y z
N MET A 1 43.75 28.70 34.70
CA MET A 1 43.37 27.68 33.72
C MET A 1 41.91 27.32 34.01
N SER A 2 41.00 27.58 33.09
CA SER A 2 39.57 27.20 33.26
C SER A 2 39.47 25.69 33.33
N SER A 3 38.74 25.16 34.33
CA SER A 3 38.46 23.73 34.48
C SER A 3 37.84 23.18 33.21
N PRO A 4 38.21 21.99 32.75
CA PRO A 4 37.59 21.38 31.57
C PRO A 4 36.07 21.20 31.77
N VAL A 5 35.32 21.47 30.74
CA VAL A 5 33.85 21.38 30.75
C VAL A 5 33.43 20.33 29.71
N PHE A 6 32.51 19.47 30.08
CA PHE A 6 31.96 18.41 29.20
C PHE A 6 30.44 18.60 29.05
N TYR A 7 29.95 18.40 27.83
CA TYR A 7 28.53 18.44 27.52
C TYR A 7 28.11 17.04 27.06
N ALA A 8 27.28 16.39 27.85
CA ALA A 8 26.70 15.10 27.48
C ALA A 8 25.37 15.33 26.74
N VAL A 9 25.28 14.86 25.53
CA VAL A 9 24.06 14.87 24.73
C VAL A 9 23.52 13.44 24.70
N ALA A 10 22.46 13.17 25.48
CA ALA A 10 21.84 11.85 25.56
C ALA A 10 20.78 11.64 24.41
N LYS A 11 20.18 12.75 23.95
CA LYS A 11 19.26 12.74 22.81
C LYS A 11 19.50 14.00 21.98
N GLY A 12 19.92 13.80 20.73
CA GLY A 12 20.29 14.84 19.77
C GLY A 12 20.60 14.19 18.43
N THR A 13 21.11 14.98 17.47
CA THR A 13 21.50 14.48 16.14
C THR A 13 22.56 13.38 16.26
N VAL A 14 23.59 13.60 17.07
CA VAL A 14 24.58 12.59 17.45
C VAL A 14 24.72 12.59 18.98
N PRO A 15 24.26 11.54 19.68
CA PRO A 15 24.51 11.39 21.12
C PRO A 15 26.01 11.22 21.41
N GLY A 16 26.50 11.85 22.48
CA GLY A 16 27.94 11.76 22.84
C GLY A 16 28.38 12.81 23.85
N ILE A 17 29.67 12.81 24.17
CA ILE A 17 30.31 13.81 25.07
C ILE A 17 31.11 14.78 24.24
N TYR A 18 30.80 16.05 24.39
CA TYR A 18 31.44 17.16 23.68
C TYR A 18 32.22 18.07 24.65
N GLN A 19 33.40 18.52 24.25
CA GLN A 19 34.27 19.38 25.08
C GLN A 19 33.95 20.85 24.89
N THR A 20 33.15 21.23 23.92
CA THR A 20 32.75 22.62 23.68
C THR A 20 31.24 22.72 23.52
N TRP A 21 30.67 23.84 23.94
CA TRP A 21 29.26 24.12 23.73
C TRP A 21 28.91 24.23 22.22
N SER A 22 29.82 24.77 21.42
CA SER A 22 29.61 24.88 19.99
C SER A 22 29.31 23.52 19.37
N SER A 23 30.16 22.51 19.62
CA SER A 23 29.98 21.16 19.10
C SER A 23 28.74 20.46 19.67
N ALA A 24 28.40 20.67 20.94
CA ALA A 24 27.22 20.13 21.58
C ALA A 24 25.94 20.80 21.03
N SER A 25 25.96 22.12 20.85
CA SER A 25 24.81 22.89 20.37
C SER A 25 24.40 22.49 18.95
N GLU A 26 25.35 22.13 18.08
CA GLU A 26 25.08 21.59 16.74
C GLU A 26 24.26 20.31 16.79
N GLN A 27 24.37 19.52 17.87
CA GLN A 27 23.66 18.25 18.01
C GLN A 27 22.25 18.40 18.60
N VAL A 28 21.99 19.52 19.31
CA VAL A 28 20.73 19.71 20.03
C VAL A 28 19.85 20.82 19.44
N THR A 29 20.44 21.75 18.71
CA THR A 29 19.70 22.88 18.11
C THR A 29 18.80 22.38 17.00
N GLY A 30 17.49 22.63 17.14
CA GLY A 30 16.49 22.18 16.19
C GLY A 30 16.10 20.69 16.31
N PHE A 31 16.69 19.94 17.24
CA PHE A 31 16.32 18.54 17.47
C PHE A 31 15.14 18.44 18.45
N PRO A 32 13.97 17.90 18.05
CA PRO A 32 12.78 17.83 18.90
C PRO A 32 13.02 16.94 20.13
N GLY A 33 12.83 17.50 21.32
CA GLY A 33 13.00 16.78 22.59
C GLY A 33 14.45 16.41 22.89
N ALA A 34 15.43 17.24 22.50
CA ALA A 34 16.84 17.06 22.85
C ALA A 34 17.02 16.96 24.36
N VAL A 35 17.90 16.03 24.80
CA VAL A 35 18.25 15.79 26.20
C VAL A 35 19.76 15.92 26.33
N TYR A 36 20.23 16.95 27.06
CA TYR A 36 21.64 17.20 27.24
C TYR A 36 21.88 17.89 28.57
N GLN A 37 23.11 17.76 29.08
CA GLN A 37 23.53 18.40 30.34
C GLN A 37 25.03 18.68 30.33
N ARG A 38 25.44 19.73 31.10
CA ARG A 38 26.83 20.15 31.27
C ARG A 38 27.42 19.53 32.54
N PHE A 39 28.67 19.06 32.46
CA PHE A 39 29.41 18.44 33.56
C PHE A 39 30.81 19.03 33.72
N SER A 40 31.39 18.87 34.91
CA SER A 40 32.76 19.30 35.25
C SER A 40 33.80 18.20 34.99
N THR A 41 33.37 16.93 34.94
CA THR A 41 34.23 15.78 34.64
C THR A 41 33.65 14.92 33.51
N LYS A 42 34.55 14.19 32.84
CA LYS A 42 34.13 13.27 31.75
C LYS A 42 33.38 12.08 32.30
N GLU A 43 33.74 11.64 33.49
CA GLU A 43 33.14 10.51 34.20
C GLU A 43 31.66 10.79 34.55
N GLU A 44 31.37 11.99 35.08
CA GLU A 44 29.97 12.41 35.31
C GLU A 44 29.17 12.52 34.02
N ALA A 45 29.77 13.05 32.94
CA ALA A 45 29.15 13.15 31.63
C ALA A 45 28.84 11.75 31.06
N GLN A 46 29.75 10.78 31.27
CA GLN A 46 29.55 9.40 30.84
C GLN A 46 28.44 8.71 31.64
N ALA A 47 28.46 8.85 32.96
CA ALA A 47 27.40 8.28 33.82
C ALA A 47 26.02 8.85 33.47
N TYR A 48 25.94 10.13 33.11
CA TYR A 48 24.72 10.75 32.65
C TYR A 48 24.25 10.16 31.29
N LEU A 49 25.17 9.95 30.36
CA LEU A 49 24.85 9.28 29.08
C LEU A 49 24.32 7.87 29.32
N ASP A 50 25.04 7.08 30.11
CA ASP A 50 24.67 5.68 30.38
C ASP A 50 23.28 5.57 31.03
N ALA A 51 22.92 6.58 31.87
CA ALA A 51 21.60 6.63 32.52
C ALA A 51 20.47 7.17 31.62
N ASN A 52 20.77 7.95 30.58
CA ASN A 52 19.81 8.70 29.78
C ASN A 52 19.86 8.37 28.29
N ILE A 53 20.79 7.56 27.82
CA ILE A 53 20.75 7.02 26.45
C ILE A 53 19.50 6.16 26.35
N VAL A 54 18.46 6.70 25.72
CA VAL A 54 17.42 5.87 25.15
C VAL A 54 18.08 5.15 23.98
N PRO A 55 18.18 3.81 23.97
CA PRO A 55 18.72 3.12 22.80
C PRO A 55 17.99 3.63 21.57
N ALA A 56 18.74 4.00 20.53
CA ALA A 56 18.16 4.41 19.26
C ALA A 56 17.09 3.36 18.89
N PRO A 57 15.89 3.77 18.45
CA PRO A 57 14.88 2.80 18.07
C PRO A 57 15.53 1.83 17.07
N VAL A 58 15.54 0.55 17.40
CA VAL A 58 16.12 -0.51 16.57
C VAL A 58 15.57 -0.30 15.17
N SER A 59 16.45 -0.08 14.20
CA SER A 59 16.01 0.09 12.81
C SER A 59 15.18 -1.13 12.44
N ARG A 60 14.05 -0.92 11.77
CA ARG A 60 13.24 -2.06 11.28
C ARG A 60 14.06 -3.02 10.40
N LEU A 61 15.10 -2.50 9.77
CA LEU A 61 16.02 -3.29 8.96
C LEU A 61 16.88 -4.24 9.82
N ASP A 62 17.21 -3.86 11.06
CA ASP A 62 17.99 -4.69 12.00
C ASP A 62 17.16 -5.88 12.53
N THR A 63 15.82 -5.81 12.43
CA THR A 63 14.92 -6.90 12.82
C THR A 63 14.79 -7.98 11.75
N LEU A 64 15.36 -7.77 10.56
CA LEU A 64 15.27 -8.71 9.44
C LEU A 64 16.22 -9.88 9.60
N THR A 65 15.76 -11.08 9.23
CA THR A 65 16.62 -12.26 9.11
C THR A 65 17.55 -12.14 7.91
N GLU A 66 18.61 -12.94 7.85
CA GLU A 66 19.56 -12.94 6.73
C GLU A 66 18.88 -13.29 5.39
N GLU A 67 17.90 -14.20 5.41
CA GLU A 67 17.07 -14.51 4.26
C GLU A 67 16.29 -13.27 3.78
N GLN A 68 15.69 -12.53 4.71
CA GLN A 68 14.93 -11.29 4.41
C GLN A 68 15.84 -10.16 3.89
N LYS A 69 17.04 -9.99 4.48
CA LYS A 69 18.05 -9.04 4.02
C LYS A 69 18.53 -9.38 2.61
N SER A 70 18.72 -10.67 2.31
CA SER A 70 19.11 -11.13 0.97
C SER A 70 18.07 -10.75 -0.09
N VAL A 71 16.76 -10.84 0.22
CA VAL A 71 15.71 -10.37 -0.70
C VAL A 71 15.88 -8.88 -1.02
N LEU A 72 16.08 -8.03 0.01
CA LEU A 72 16.32 -6.60 -0.19
C LEU A 72 17.54 -6.33 -1.05
N HIS A 73 18.62 -7.09 -0.84
CA HIS A 73 19.85 -6.92 -1.62
C HIS A 73 19.63 -7.22 -3.11
N TYR A 74 18.99 -8.34 -3.45
CA TYR A 74 18.67 -8.65 -4.86
C TYR A 74 17.76 -7.58 -5.47
N LEU A 75 16.78 -7.09 -4.73
CA LEU A 75 15.92 -6.00 -5.20
C LEU A 75 16.71 -4.68 -5.40
N LEU A 76 17.66 -4.36 -4.52
CA LEU A 76 18.52 -3.18 -4.69
C LEU A 76 19.39 -3.27 -5.94
N ARG A 77 19.85 -4.46 -6.32
CA ARG A 77 20.57 -4.68 -7.58
C ARG A 77 19.68 -4.52 -8.81
N GLY A 78 18.35 -4.66 -8.67
CA GLY A 78 17.40 -4.58 -9.79
C GLY A 78 16.94 -5.95 -10.30
N ASP A 79 17.26 -7.02 -9.58
CA ASP A 79 16.88 -8.38 -9.95
C ASP A 79 15.40 -8.64 -9.65
N ASN A 80 14.74 -9.45 -10.48
CA ASN A 80 13.46 -10.04 -10.15
C ASN A 80 13.68 -11.21 -9.20
N VAL A 81 12.78 -11.34 -8.20
CA VAL A 81 12.91 -12.35 -7.15
C VAL A 81 11.61 -13.11 -6.96
N PHE A 82 11.69 -14.41 -6.76
CA PHE A 82 10.64 -15.21 -6.18
C PHE A 82 10.91 -15.44 -4.69
N LEU A 83 10.04 -14.91 -3.85
CA LEU A 83 10.08 -15.06 -2.40
C LEU A 83 9.05 -16.08 -1.96
N THR A 84 9.51 -17.18 -1.37
CA THR A 84 8.64 -18.24 -0.88
C THR A 84 8.84 -18.53 0.61
N GLY A 85 8.11 -19.50 1.11
CA GLY A 85 8.16 -20.00 2.48
C GLY A 85 6.77 -20.27 3.04
N GLY A 86 6.69 -21.09 4.06
CA GLY A 86 5.45 -21.53 4.68
C GLY A 86 4.58 -20.43 5.28
N GLY A 87 3.44 -20.82 5.81
CA GLY A 87 2.57 -19.89 6.56
C GLY A 87 3.27 -19.38 7.83
N GLY A 88 3.26 -18.06 8.06
CA GLY A 88 3.80 -17.48 9.30
C GLY A 88 5.28 -17.18 9.35
N VAL A 89 6.03 -17.33 8.24
CA VAL A 89 7.49 -17.06 8.18
C VAL A 89 7.86 -15.57 8.03
N GLY A 90 6.89 -14.67 8.03
CA GLY A 90 7.17 -13.22 7.98
C GLY A 90 7.20 -12.61 6.59
N LYS A 91 6.66 -13.26 5.52
CA LYS A 91 6.57 -12.68 4.17
C LYS A 91 5.89 -11.30 4.18
N SER A 92 4.69 -11.18 4.72
CA SER A 92 3.94 -9.91 4.75
C SER A 92 4.63 -8.83 5.58
N TYR A 93 5.37 -9.21 6.63
CA TYR A 93 6.21 -8.28 7.39
C TYR A 93 7.32 -7.69 6.54
N LEU A 94 8.05 -8.55 5.80
CA LEU A 94 9.08 -8.09 4.86
C LEU A 94 8.48 -7.19 3.77
N LEU A 95 7.30 -7.51 3.23
CA LEU A 95 6.63 -6.68 2.23
C LEU A 95 6.31 -5.28 2.76
N SER A 96 5.89 -5.17 4.03
CA SER A 96 5.66 -3.88 4.68
C SER A 96 6.95 -3.05 4.76
N ILE A 97 8.07 -3.67 5.11
CA ILE A 97 9.39 -3.00 5.15
C ILE A 97 9.84 -2.61 3.74
N ILE A 98 9.72 -3.48 2.76
CA ILE A 98 10.06 -3.15 1.37
C ILE A 98 9.25 -1.94 0.92
N TYR A 99 7.96 -1.89 1.20
CA TYR A 99 7.12 -0.77 0.78
C TYR A 99 7.55 0.57 1.40
N THR A 100 7.93 0.57 2.67
CA THR A 100 8.29 1.81 3.40
C THR A 100 9.75 2.22 3.18
N GLU A 101 10.69 1.28 3.23
CA GLU A 101 12.12 1.58 3.28
C GLU A 101 12.81 1.49 1.91
N PHE A 102 12.37 0.57 1.02
CA PHE A 102 13.03 0.31 -0.25
C PHE A 102 13.15 1.54 -1.17
N PRO A 103 12.18 2.48 -1.28
CA PRO A 103 12.32 3.65 -2.13
C PRO A 103 13.54 4.51 -1.76
N VAL A 104 13.77 4.70 -0.44
CA VAL A 104 14.88 5.47 0.08
C VAL A 104 16.19 4.70 -0.09
N LEU A 105 16.21 3.42 0.28
CA LEU A 105 17.36 2.54 0.14
C LEU A 105 17.83 2.43 -1.32
N LYS A 106 16.90 2.23 -2.25
CA LYS A 106 17.20 2.13 -3.68
C LYS A 106 17.78 3.43 -4.23
N ARG A 107 17.23 4.56 -3.82
CA ARG A 107 17.78 5.87 -4.20
C ARG A 107 19.21 6.03 -3.69
N SER A 108 19.46 5.73 -2.40
CA SER A 108 20.80 5.82 -1.80
C SER A 108 21.78 4.86 -2.48
N PHE A 109 21.36 3.61 -2.75
CA PHE A 109 22.17 2.63 -3.46
C PHE A 109 22.56 3.09 -4.88
N LEU A 110 21.64 3.68 -5.62
CA LEU A 110 21.87 4.18 -6.96
C LEU A 110 22.78 5.41 -6.96
N LEU A 111 22.61 6.34 -6.00
CA LEU A 111 23.48 7.52 -5.84
C LEU A 111 24.92 7.12 -5.51
N LYS A 112 25.12 6.11 -4.64
CA LYS A 112 26.44 5.58 -4.31
C LYS A 112 27.17 5.02 -5.55
N ASN A 113 26.43 4.36 -6.47
CA ASN A 113 26.99 3.74 -7.67
C ASN A 113 27.06 4.69 -8.88
N ASN A 114 26.24 5.75 -8.91
CA ASN A 114 26.18 6.72 -10.01
C ASN A 114 25.86 8.11 -9.45
N PRO A 115 26.83 8.81 -8.85
CA PRO A 115 26.60 10.07 -8.12
C PRO A 115 26.07 11.20 -9.00
N ASP A 116 26.39 11.21 -10.30
CA ASP A 116 26.06 12.31 -11.23
C ASP A 116 24.70 12.12 -11.93
N THR A 117 23.95 11.08 -11.60
CA THR A 117 22.67 10.82 -12.28
C THR A 117 21.49 11.30 -11.43
N PRO A 118 20.58 12.14 -11.98
CA PRO A 118 19.36 12.52 -11.25
C PRO A 118 18.46 11.30 -11.04
N ILE A 119 18.38 10.82 -9.80
CA ILE A 119 17.66 9.61 -9.46
C ILE A 119 16.33 9.98 -8.82
N ARG A 120 15.23 9.62 -9.50
CA ARG A 120 13.90 9.73 -8.90
C ARG A 120 13.64 8.61 -7.89
N ILE A 121 12.77 8.87 -6.93
CA ILE A 121 12.31 7.87 -5.97
C ILE A 121 11.51 6.79 -6.72
N PRO A 122 11.87 5.49 -6.58
CA PRO A 122 11.14 4.41 -7.23
C PRO A 122 9.69 4.33 -6.78
N ARG A 123 8.79 4.06 -7.71
CA ARG A 123 7.37 3.82 -7.43
C ARG A 123 7.11 2.34 -7.25
N ILE A 124 6.65 1.98 -6.06
CA ILE A 124 6.26 0.61 -5.71
C ILE A 124 4.75 0.45 -5.85
N GLN A 125 4.33 -0.65 -6.43
CA GLN A 125 2.96 -1.10 -6.40
C GLN A 125 2.87 -2.49 -5.79
N MET A 126 2.02 -2.64 -4.77
CA MET A 126 1.68 -3.93 -4.19
C MET A 126 0.38 -4.43 -4.77
N CYS A 127 0.36 -5.70 -5.15
CA CYS A 127 -0.81 -6.38 -5.68
C CYS A 127 -0.99 -7.75 -5.05
N ALA A 128 -2.22 -8.25 -5.03
CA ALA A 128 -2.53 -9.63 -4.71
C ALA A 128 -3.52 -10.20 -5.72
N LEU A 129 -3.64 -11.53 -5.79
CA LEU A 129 -4.57 -12.17 -6.73
C LEU A 129 -6.03 -12.05 -6.31
N THR A 130 -6.30 -11.90 -5.02
CA THR A 130 -7.66 -11.76 -4.48
C THR A 130 -7.86 -10.43 -3.76
N GLY A 131 -9.10 -9.94 -3.73
CA GLY A 131 -9.44 -8.73 -2.99
C GLY A 131 -9.16 -8.84 -1.49
N CYS A 132 -9.42 -10.01 -0.89
CA CYS A 132 -9.14 -10.25 0.52
C CYS A 132 -7.64 -10.15 0.83
N ALA A 133 -6.78 -10.75 -0.01
CA ALA A 133 -5.34 -10.67 0.16
C ALA A 133 -4.82 -9.24 -0.03
N ALA A 134 -5.33 -8.51 -1.03
CA ALA A 134 -4.97 -7.11 -1.25
C ALA A 134 -5.33 -6.21 -0.04
N LEU A 135 -6.49 -6.43 0.59
CA LEU A 135 -6.89 -5.72 1.80
C LEU A 135 -5.98 -6.03 3.00
N LEU A 136 -5.57 -7.31 3.15
CA LEU A 136 -4.65 -7.74 4.22
C LEU A 136 -3.24 -7.14 4.06
N LEU A 137 -2.77 -6.94 2.83
CA LEU A 137 -1.48 -6.30 2.56
C LEU A 137 -1.45 -4.83 3.01
N GLY A 138 -2.57 -4.14 3.00
CA GLY A 138 -2.61 -2.70 3.28
C GLY A 138 -1.87 -1.87 2.22
N HIS A 139 -1.27 -0.75 2.64
CA HIS A 139 -0.39 0.08 1.80
C HIS A 139 -0.95 0.45 0.41
N LYS A 140 -2.27 0.67 0.31
CA LYS A 140 -2.97 0.91 -0.97
C LYS A 140 -2.80 -0.22 -2.00
N ALA A 141 -2.60 -1.46 -1.51
CA ALA A 141 -2.54 -2.63 -2.38
C ALA A 141 -3.86 -2.81 -3.15
N LYS A 142 -3.77 -3.34 -4.35
CA LYS A 142 -4.90 -3.58 -5.25
C LYS A 142 -4.92 -5.04 -5.68
N THR A 143 -6.05 -5.48 -6.26
CA THR A 143 -5.99 -6.73 -7.02
C THR A 143 -5.09 -6.55 -8.24
N LEU A 144 -4.38 -7.61 -8.60
CA LEU A 144 -3.50 -7.59 -9.77
C LEU A 144 -4.25 -7.22 -11.05
N HIS A 145 -5.46 -7.75 -11.20
CA HIS A 145 -6.34 -7.49 -12.34
C HIS A 145 -6.74 -6.00 -12.44
N SER A 146 -7.04 -5.37 -11.31
CA SER A 146 -7.36 -3.94 -11.22
C SER A 146 -6.16 -3.07 -11.53
N TRP A 147 -5.00 -3.36 -10.92
CA TRP A 147 -3.78 -2.62 -11.23
C TRP A 147 -3.41 -2.71 -12.71
N ALA A 148 -3.46 -3.91 -13.26
CA ALA A 148 -3.10 -4.14 -14.66
C ALA A 148 -4.12 -3.57 -15.65
N GLY A 149 -5.37 -3.28 -15.22
CA GLY A 149 -6.44 -2.79 -16.09
C GLY A 149 -6.93 -3.82 -17.09
N ILE A 150 -6.74 -5.11 -16.81
CA ILE A 150 -7.07 -6.22 -17.73
C ILE A 150 -8.48 -6.78 -17.54
N GLY A 151 -9.20 -6.33 -16.49
CA GLY A 151 -10.49 -6.93 -16.12
C GLY A 151 -10.32 -8.40 -15.75
N LEU A 152 -11.07 -9.31 -16.38
CA LEU A 152 -10.94 -10.76 -16.15
C LEU A 152 -9.70 -11.41 -16.79
N GLY A 153 -8.80 -10.65 -17.42
CA GLY A 153 -7.62 -11.19 -18.11
C GLY A 153 -7.92 -12.01 -19.36
N LYS A 154 -9.18 -12.00 -19.84
CA LYS A 154 -9.58 -12.71 -21.07
C LYS A 154 -9.11 -11.96 -22.30
N GLY A 155 -8.78 -12.71 -23.37
CA GLY A 155 -8.29 -12.16 -24.63
C GLY A 155 -6.79 -12.24 -24.80
N THR A 156 -6.32 -11.82 -25.96
CA THR A 156 -4.89 -11.81 -26.33
C THR A 156 -4.17 -10.63 -25.71
N VAL A 157 -2.84 -10.70 -25.63
CA VAL A 157 -1.99 -9.58 -25.20
C VAL A 157 -2.29 -8.31 -25.99
N GLN A 158 -2.60 -8.44 -27.30
CA GLN A 158 -2.90 -7.29 -28.15
C GLN A 158 -4.19 -6.59 -27.73
N GLU A 159 -5.26 -7.34 -27.54
CA GLU A 159 -6.58 -6.83 -27.13
C GLU A 159 -6.50 -6.17 -25.75
N LEU A 160 -5.78 -6.81 -24.81
CA LEU A 160 -5.56 -6.25 -23.48
C LEU A 160 -4.75 -4.94 -23.52
N CYS A 161 -3.72 -4.84 -24.37
CA CYS A 161 -2.99 -3.58 -24.55
C CYS A 161 -3.88 -2.47 -25.13
N VAL A 162 -4.79 -2.77 -26.06
CA VAL A 162 -5.75 -1.79 -26.59
C VAL A 162 -6.70 -1.32 -25.47
N LYS A 163 -7.23 -2.25 -24.66
CA LYS A 163 -8.06 -1.92 -23.49
C LYS A 163 -7.32 -1.02 -22.51
N ILE A 164 -6.09 -1.37 -22.13
CA ILE A 164 -5.28 -0.60 -21.18
C ILE A 164 -4.98 0.81 -21.71
N ARG A 165 -4.66 0.96 -23.02
CA ARG A 165 -4.40 2.28 -23.62
C ARG A 165 -5.62 3.22 -23.56
N ARG A 166 -6.84 2.68 -23.59
CA ARG A 166 -8.08 3.46 -23.42
C ARG A 166 -8.30 3.91 -21.97
N ASN A 167 -7.72 3.22 -21.01
CA ASN A 167 -7.76 3.57 -19.59
C ASN A 167 -6.46 4.31 -19.19
N ARG A 168 -6.51 5.66 -19.15
CA ARG A 168 -5.33 6.50 -18.82
C ARG A 168 -4.68 6.11 -17.50
N LYS A 169 -5.48 5.76 -16.49
CA LYS A 169 -4.98 5.39 -15.16
C LYS A 169 -4.21 4.08 -15.20
N ALA A 170 -4.77 3.04 -15.83
CA ALA A 170 -4.10 1.75 -15.99
C ALA A 170 -2.81 1.90 -16.81
N LEU A 171 -2.85 2.63 -17.94
CA LEU A 171 -1.66 2.90 -18.74
C LEU A 171 -0.57 3.60 -17.91
N GLN A 172 -0.93 4.62 -17.14
CA GLN A 172 0.03 5.32 -16.29
C GLN A 172 0.63 4.40 -15.20
N GLN A 173 -0.15 3.47 -14.65
CA GLN A 173 0.34 2.47 -13.70
C GLN A 173 1.45 1.61 -14.35
N TRP A 174 1.22 1.09 -15.55
CA TRP A 174 2.23 0.33 -16.30
C TRP A 174 3.50 1.13 -16.61
N LEU A 175 3.35 2.40 -16.99
CA LEU A 175 4.49 3.26 -17.39
C LEU A 175 5.30 3.76 -16.19
N CYS A 176 4.66 3.96 -15.04
CA CYS A 176 5.28 4.61 -13.89
C CYS A 176 5.74 3.65 -12.79
N THR A 177 5.29 2.40 -12.78
CA THR A 177 5.71 1.42 -11.77
C THR A 177 7.14 0.95 -12.03
N ASP A 178 7.98 1.03 -11.00
CA ASP A 178 9.38 0.56 -11.04
C ASP A 178 9.53 -0.81 -10.39
N LEU A 179 8.83 -1.04 -9.26
CA LEU A 179 8.77 -2.34 -8.58
C LEU A 179 7.32 -2.76 -8.40
N LEU A 180 6.97 -3.89 -9.00
CA LEU A 180 5.68 -4.55 -8.83
C LEU A 180 5.84 -5.74 -7.89
N ILE A 181 5.13 -5.72 -6.77
CA ILE A 181 5.06 -6.81 -5.80
C ILE A 181 3.74 -7.54 -6.00
N ILE A 182 3.78 -8.87 -6.20
CA ILE A 182 2.60 -9.70 -6.38
C ILE A 182 2.59 -10.78 -5.32
N ASP A 183 1.65 -10.69 -4.38
CA ASP A 183 1.48 -11.67 -3.30
C ASP A 183 0.46 -12.75 -3.66
N GLU A 184 0.49 -13.86 -2.93
CA GLU A 184 -0.33 -15.07 -3.09
C GLU A 184 -0.20 -15.69 -4.50
N VAL A 185 1.03 -15.74 -5.03
CA VAL A 185 1.31 -16.21 -6.41
C VAL A 185 0.93 -17.67 -6.64
N SER A 186 0.69 -18.47 -5.60
CA SER A 186 0.26 -19.87 -5.74
C SER A 186 -1.03 -20.03 -6.55
N MET A 187 -1.89 -19.02 -6.55
CA MET A 187 -3.15 -19.00 -7.29
C MET A 187 -3.01 -18.43 -8.71
N MET A 188 -1.79 -18.06 -9.14
CA MET A 188 -1.51 -17.49 -10.46
C MET A 188 -1.29 -18.59 -11.49
N THR A 189 -1.95 -18.46 -12.65
CA THR A 189 -1.72 -19.33 -13.80
C THR A 189 -0.50 -18.87 -14.62
N ALA A 190 0.15 -19.80 -15.33
CA ALA A 190 1.20 -19.46 -16.30
C ALA A 190 0.70 -18.46 -17.36
N GLU A 191 -0.51 -18.69 -17.90
CA GLU A 191 -1.11 -17.82 -18.89
C GLU A 191 -1.22 -16.35 -18.41
N LEU A 192 -1.64 -16.14 -17.18
CA LEU A 192 -1.75 -14.79 -16.62
C LEU A 192 -0.37 -14.13 -16.51
N LEU A 193 0.63 -14.85 -16.01
CA LEU A 193 2.00 -14.32 -15.87
C LEU A 193 2.60 -13.99 -17.24
N ASP A 194 2.43 -14.88 -18.23
CA ASP A 194 2.90 -14.67 -19.61
C ASP A 194 2.20 -13.46 -20.26
N LYS A 195 0.90 -13.29 -20.04
CA LYS A 195 0.17 -12.10 -20.50
C LYS A 195 0.72 -10.81 -19.89
N LEU A 196 0.96 -10.79 -18.58
CA LEU A 196 1.54 -9.61 -17.91
C LEU A 196 2.91 -9.26 -18.47
N ASN A 197 3.77 -10.26 -18.69
CA ASN A 197 5.08 -10.07 -19.33
C ASN A 197 4.94 -9.47 -20.75
N GLY A 198 4.06 -10.05 -21.55
CA GLY A 198 3.80 -9.57 -22.92
C GLY A 198 3.22 -8.15 -22.98
N ILE A 199 2.30 -7.83 -22.06
CA ILE A 199 1.71 -6.48 -21.92
C ILE A 199 2.79 -5.48 -21.53
N GLY A 200 3.60 -5.78 -20.53
CA GLY A 200 4.70 -4.93 -20.09
C GLY A 200 5.68 -4.60 -21.24
N LYS A 201 6.12 -5.63 -21.97
CA LYS A 201 7.00 -5.46 -23.13
C LYS A 201 6.39 -4.54 -24.20
N LYS A 202 5.09 -4.71 -24.51
CA LYS A 202 4.41 -3.91 -25.55
C LYS A 202 4.10 -2.47 -25.11
N LEU A 203 3.63 -2.26 -23.88
CA LEU A 203 3.25 -0.92 -23.42
C LEU A 203 4.45 -0.03 -23.17
N ARG A 204 5.56 -0.61 -22.69
CA ARG A 204 6.80 0.13 -22.39
C ARG A 204 7.82 0.13 -23.54
N SER A 205 7.48 -0.53 -24.67
CA SER A 205 8.40 -0.68 -25.82
C SER A 205 9.78 -1.18 -25.41
N ASN A 206 9.83 -2.15 -24.50
CA ASN A 206 11.04 -2.67 -23.88
C ASN A 206 10.97 -4.21 -23.82
N GLN A 207 11.94 -4.90 -24.44
CA GLN A 207 11.96 -6.36 -24.51
C GLN A 207 12.46 -7.07 -23.25
N LYS A 208 12.97 -6.33 -22.26
CA LYS A 208 13.30 -6.92 -20.96
C LYS A 208 12.05 -7.53 -20.31
N PRO A 209 12.18 -8.53 -19.42
CA PRO A 209 11.06 -9.09 -18.68
C PRO A 209 10.16 -7.99 -18.11
N PHE A 210 8.85 -8.16 -18.25
CA PHE A 210 7.79 -7.22 -17.82
C PHE A 210 7.99 -5.77 -18.35
N GLY A 211 8.67 -5.61 -19.51
CA GLY A 211 8.97 -4.28 -20.05
C GLY A 211 9.96 -3.48 -19.19
N GLY A 212 10.79 -4.15 -18.40
CA GLY A 212 11.75 -3.56 -17.49
C GLY A 212 11.14 -3.07 -16.17
N ILE A 213 9.91 -3.47 -15.83
CA ILE A 213 9.39 -3.38 -14.46
C ILE A 213 10.08 -4.47 -13.64
N GLN A 214 10.70 -4.08 -12.53
CA GLN A 214 11.21 -5.06 -11.57
C GLN A 214 10.04 -5.76 -10.87
N VAL A 215 10.08 -7.09 -10.72
CA VAL A 215 8.97 -7.87 -10.15
C VAL A 215 9.44 -8.70 -8.96
N LEU A 216 8.70 -8.62 -7.85
CA LEU A 216 8.81 -9.50 -6.70
C LEU A 216 7.55 -10.38 -6.64
N LEU A 217 7.70 -11.67 -6.96
CA LEU A 217 6.63 -12.65 -6.74
C LEU A 217 6.73 -13.22 -5.34
N VAL A 218 5.61 -13.27 -4.63
CA VAL A 218 5.57 -13.74 -3.24
C VAL A 218 4.48 -14.78 -3.08
N GLY A 219 4.79 -15.89 -2.41
CA GLY A 219 3.80 -16.92 -2.10
C GLY A 219 4.41 -18.27 -1.80
N ASP A 220 3.55 -19.25 -1.64
CA ASP A 220 3.90 -20.62 -1.31
C ASP A 220 3.07 -21.57 -2.16
N PHE A 221 3.68 -22.20 -3.19
CA PHE A 221 2.97 -23.10 -4.08
C PHE A 221 2.45 -24.38 -3.41
N TYR A 222 2.90 -24.70 -2.19
CA TYR A 222 2.28 -25.73 -1.37
C TYR A 222 0.93 -25.32 -0.76
N GLN A 223 0.53 -24.05 -0.88
CA GLN A 223 -0.81 -23.56 -0.55
C GLN A 223 -1.78 -23.82 -1.70
N LEU A 224 -2.92 -23.10 -1.71
CA LEU A 224 -3.97 -23.33 -2.70
C LEU A 224 -3.49 -23.05 -4.14
N PRO A 225 -3.72 -23.96 -5.07
CA PRO A 225 -3.37 -23.82 -6.47
C PRO A 225 -4.34 -22.87 -7.22
N PRO A 226 -4.05 -22.51 -8.49
CA PRO A 226 -5.00 -21.82 -9.35
C PRO A 226 -6.29 -22.62 -9.51
N VAL A 227 -7.42 -21.91 -9.60
CA VAL A 227 -8.73 -22.55 -9.82
C VAL A 227 -8.92 -22.83 -11.31
N TYR A 228 -9.07 -24.08 -11.67
CA TYR A 228 -9.39 -24.55 -13.02
C TYR A 228 -10.80 -25.15 -13.07
N LYS A 229 -11.38 -25.22 -14.27
CA LYS A 229 -12.64 -25.94 -14.46
C LYS A 229 -12.39 -27.44 -14.32
N ASN A 230 -13.42 -28.18 -13.91
CA ASN A 230 -13.33 -29.63 -13.75
C ASN A 230 -12.81 -30.29 -15.03
N GLY A 231 -11.70 -31.02 -14.91
CA GLY A 231 -11.06 -31.75 -16.01
C GLY A 231 -9.93 -31.02 -16.74
N GLU A 232 -9.69 -29.73 -16.45
CA GLU A 232 -8.51 -29.02 -16.97
C GLU A 232 -7.28 -29.31 -16.09
N GLU A 233 -6.12 -29.47 -16.72
CA GLU A 233 -4.87 -29.65 -16.01
C GLU A 233 -4.41 -28.34 -15.35
N THR A 234 -3.97 -28.41 -14.10
CA THR A 234 -3.41 -27.25 -13.40
C THR A 234 -2.06 -26.86 -14.00
N VAL A 235 -1.95 -25.64 -14.50
CA VAL A 235 -0.70 -25.05 -15.02
C VAL A 235 -0.29 -23.89 -14.13
N PHE A 236 0.75 -24.08 -13.32
CA PHE A 236 1.24 -23.10 -12.36
C PHE A 236 2.04 -22.00 -13.04
N ALA A 237 2.14 -20.83 -12.39
CA ALA A 237 2.92 -19.71 -12.88
C ALA A 237 4.38 -20.08 -13.22
N PHE A 238 5.00 -20.99 -12.47
CA PHE A 238 6.37 -21.42 -12.69
C PHE A 238 6.57 -22.30 -13.95
N GLU A 239 5.51 -22.79 -14.56
CA GLU A 239 5.56 -23.54 -15.81
C GLU A 239 5.59 -22.62 -17.06
N GLY A 240 5.26 -21.30 -16.89
CA GLY A 240 5.19 -20.31 -17.96
C GLY A 240 6.56 -19.83 -18.48
N GLU A 241 6.58 -19.29 -19.68
CA GLU A 241 7.79 -18.73 -20.27
C GLU A 241 8.26 -17.46 -19.55
N ALA A 242 7.31 -16.64 -19.06
CA ALA A 242 7.62 -15.44 -18.28
C ALA A 242 8.36 -15.76 -16.98
N TRP A 243 8.09 -16.92 -16.38
CA TRP A 243 8.83 -17.39 -15.21
C TRP A 243 10.29 -17.69 -15.55
N LYS A 244 10.51 -18.51 -16.58
CA LYS A 244 11.84 -18.91 -17.02
C LYS A 244 12.70 -17.72 -17.44
N GLU A 245 12.08 -16.76 -18.12
CA GLU A 245 12.75 -15.54 -18.58
C GLU A 245 13.03 -14.57 -17.43
N GLY A 246 12.10 -14.43 -16.48
CA GLY A 246 12.04 -13.31 -15.56
C GLY A 246 12.55 -13.57 -14.14
N PHE A 247 12.62 -14.83 -13.66
CA PHE A 247 12.88 -15.12 -12.23
C PHE A 247 14.07 -16.05 -12.01
N PRO A 248 15.31 -15.52 -12.16
CA PRO A 248 16.52 -16.32 -11.96
C PRO A 248 16.84 -16.57 -10.47
N PHE A 249 16.25 -15.80 -9.54
CA PHE A 249 16.57 -15.86 -8.12
C PHE A 249 15.33 -16.24 -7.29
N SER A 250 15.52 -17.24 -6.43
CA SER A 250 14.48 -17.69 -5.50
C SER A 250 15.04 -17.73 -4.09
N ILE A 251 14.28 -17.21 -3.13
CA ILE A 251 14.66 -17.17 -1.72
C ILE A 251 13.51 -17.76 -0.89
N GLU A 252 13.81 -18.71 -0.01
CA GLU A 252 12.85 -19.26 0.93
C GLU A 252 13.09 -18.71 2.33
N LEU A 253 12.01 -18.20 2.97
CA LEU A 253 12.02 -17.90 4.39
C LEU A 253 11.67 -19.18 5.15
N THR A 254 12.60 -19.65 5.98
CA THR A 254 12.49 -20.94 6.67
C THR A 254 12.02 -20.81 8.12
N THR A 255 12.26 -19.66 8.75
CA THR A 255 11.97 -19.44 10.17
C THR A 255 10.51 -19.02 10.38
N ILE A 256 9.74 -19.88 11.05
CA ILE A 256 8.34 -19.58 11.41
C ILE A 256 8.33 -18.59 12.59
N GLN A 257 7.72 -17.43 12.38
CA GLN A 257 7.60 -16.33 13.35
C GLN A 257 6.24 -16.30 14.07
N ARG A 258 5.18 -16.77 13.42
CA ARG A 258 3.80 -16.72 13.93
C ARG A 258 3.57 -17.67 15.09
N GLN A 259 4.02 -18.89 14.95
CA GLN A 259 3.88 -19.94 15.94
C GLN A 259 5.16 -20.05 16.76
N LYS A 260 5.05 -20.02 18.10
CA LYS A 260 6.20 -20.13 19.01
C LYS A 260 6.48 -21.58 19.45
N ASP A 261 5.47 -22.45 19.40
CA ASP A 261 5.57 -23.85 19.75
C ASP A 261 6.31 -24.62 18.66
N LEU A 262 7.46 -25.19 18.99
CA LEU A 262 8.31 -25.98 18.09
C LEU A 262 7.62 -27.23 17.58
N THR A 263 6.79 -27.87 18.41
CA THR A 263 6.00 -29.03 18.02
C THR A 263 5.03 -28.69 16.91
N PHE A 264 4.31 -27.57 17.09
CA PHE A 264 3.38 -27.11 16.07
C PHE A 264 4.09 -26.65 14.79
N GLN A 265 5.27 -26.03 14.92
CA GLN A 265 6.09 -25.69 13.75
C GLN A 265 6.50 -26.95 12.97
N THR A 266 6.84 -28.04 13.65
CA THR A 266 7.18 -29.34 13.01
C THR A 266 5.98 -29.89 12.25
N ILE A 267 4.80 -29.92 12.89
CA ILE A 267 3.55 -30.35 12.26
C ILE A 267 3.26 -29.52 11.01
N LEU A 268 3.43 -28.19 11.07
CA LEU A 268 3.18 -27.31 9.92
C LEU A 268 4.17 -27.54 8.77
N LYS A 269 5.44 -27.82 9.05
CA LYS A 269 6.44 -28.16 8.03
C LYS A 269 6.11 -29.48 7.33
N GLU A 270 5.73 -30.50 8.08
CA GLU A 270 5.30 -31.79 7.55
C GLU A 270 3.99 -31.69 6.75
N ALA A 271 3.01 -30.97 7.29
CA ALA A 271 1.73 -30.71 6.63
C ALA A 271 1.90 -29.98 5.29
N ARG A 272 2.84 -29.00 5.22
CA ARG A 272 3.13 -28.24 4.01
C ARG A 272 3.52 -29.14 2.85
N ILE A 273 4.35 -30.13 3.08
CA ILE A 273 4.82 -31.06 2.03
C ILE A 273 3.93 -32.31 1.86
N GLY A 274 2.88 -32.41 2.69
CA GLY A 274 1.96 -33.55 2.68
C GLY A 274 2.59 -34.84 3.16
N ALA A 275 3.43 -34.79 4.23
CA ALA A 275 4.17 -35.92 4.79
C ALA A 275 4.16 -35.89 6.33
N LEU A 276 2.95 -35.98 6.92
CA LEU A 276 2.80 -36.03 8.38
C LEU A 276 3.41 -37.30 8.98
N SER A 277 4.21 -37.11 10.04
CA SER A 277 4.74 -38.21 10.86
C SER A 277 3.62 -38.85 11.71
N LYS A 278 3.87 -40.04 12.25
CA LYS A 278 2.92 -40.70 13.16
C LYS A 278 2.69 -39.87 14.42
N GLU A 279 3.72 -39.22 14.90
CA GLU A 279 3.71 -38.34 16.07
C GLU A 279 2.83 -37.13 15.83
N SER A 280 3.02 -36.45 14.69
CA SER A 280 2.19 -35.30 14.26
C SER A 280 0.71 -35.71 14.09
N CYS A 281 0.45 -36.86 13.48
CA CYS A 281 -0.90 -37.41 13.37
C CYS A 281 -1.53 -37.68 14.75
N ALA A 282 -0.79 -38.25 15.72
CA ALA A 282 -1.30 -38.49 17.05
C ALA A 282 -1.66 -37.19 17.77
N ILE A 283 -0.82 -36.16 17.65
CA ILE A 283 -1.08 -34.83 18.24
C ILE A 283 -2.32 -34.21 17.61
N LEU A 284 -2.48 -34.21 16.29
CA LEU A 284 -3.66 -33.63 15.63
C LEU A 284 -4.93 -34.40 16.03
N ARG A 285 -4.90 -35.72 16.12
CA ARG A 285 -6.02 -36.52 16.63
C ARG A 285 -6.40 -36.19 18.07
N SER A 286 -5.45 -35.88 18.92
CA SER A 286 -5.74 -35.50 20.31
C SER A 286 -6.49 -34.15 20.41
N ARG A 287 -6.58 -33.41 19.30
CA ARG A 287 -7.35 -32.15 19.22
C ARG A 287 -8.78 -32.36 18.75
N GLU A 288 -9.17 -33.59 18.36
CA GLU A 288 -10.56 -33.94 18.05
C GLU A 288 -11.37 -34.11 19.33
N GLY A 289 -12.64 -33.74 19.28
CA GLY A 289 -13.59 -33.93 20.37
C GLY A 289 -13.37 -33.07 21.61
N LEU A 290 -12.43 -32.13 21.59
CA LEU A 290 -12.23 -31.20 22.70
C LEU A 290 -13.42 -30.24 22.85
N ASP A 291 -13.79 -29.93 24.09
CA ASP A 291 -14.88 -28.99 24.36
C ASP A 291 -14.43 -27.54 24.14
N TRP A 292 -14.90 -26.97 23.03
CA TRP A 292 -14.65 -25.60 22.62
C TRP A 292 -15.84 -24.66 22.90
N LYS A 293 -16.99 -25.18 23.36
CA LYS A 293 -18.25 -24.42 23.51
C LYS A 293 -18.28 -23.55 24.75
N GLN A 294 -17.35 -23.72 25.68
CA GLN A 294 -17.27 -22.95 26.93
C GLN A 294 -16.71 -21.54 26.74
N ASN A 295 -16.12 -21.22 25.58
CA ASN A 295 -15.57 -19.90 25.31
C ASN A 295 -16.68 -18.87 25.04
N LYS A 296 -16.57 -17.66 25.63
CA LYS A 296 -17.50 -16.53 25.38
C LYS A 296 -17.58 -16.18 23.90
N ILE A 297 -16.43 -16.19 23.22
CA ILE A 297 -16.33 -16.04 21.78
C ILE A 297 -15.90 -17.38 21.22
N LEU A 298 -16.79 -18.02 20.48
CA LEU A 298 -16.57 -19.36 19.94
C LEU A 298 -15.42 -19.37 18.91
N PRO A 299 -14.64 -20.45 18.79
CA PRO A 299 -13.65 -20.59 17.73
C PRO A 299 -14.32 -20.47 16.36
N THR A 300 -13.60 -19.89 15.41
CA THR A 300 -14.06 -19.85 14.02
C THR A 300 -13.93 -21.24 13.40
N LEU A 301 -15.01 -21.72 12.77
CA LEU A 301 -15.04 -22.98 12.09
C LEU A 301 -14.49 -22.83 10.66
N LEU A 302 -13.49 -23.59 10.29
CA LEU A 302 -12.92 -23.63 8.94
C LEU A 302 -13.32 -24.90 8.22
N PHE A 303 -14.08 -24.75 7.14
CA PHE A 303 -14.56 -25.85 6.32
C PHE A 303 -14.08 -25.75 4.87
N PRO A 304 -13.91 -26.87 4.16
CA PRO A 304 -13.45 -26.87 2.78
C PRO A 304 -14.49 -26.29 1.80
N ARG A 305 -15.80 -26.46 2.07
CA ARG A 305 -16.88 -26.15 1.13
C ARG A 305 -17.75 -24.98 1.59
N ARG A 306 -18.14 -24.15 0.62
CA ARG A 306 -19.00 -22.99 0.86
C ARG A 306 -20.39 -23.37 1.38
N SER A 307 -20.98 -24.42 0.83
CA SER A 307 -22.32 -24.90 1.24
C SER A 307 -22.39 -25.26 2.73
N GLU A 308 -21.34 -25.88 3.26
CA GLU A 308 -21.25 -26.22 4.67
C GLU A 308 -21.17 -24.97 5.56
N VAL A 309 -20.32 -24.02 5.14
CA VAL A 309 -20.16 -22.72 5.81
C VAL A 309 -21.47 -21.93 5.86
N ASP A 310 -22.15 -21.83 4.71
CA ASP A 310 -23.40 -21.08 4.60
C ASP A 310 -24.48 -21.74 5.49
N MET A 311 -24.61 -23.08 5.48
CA MET A 311 -25.52 -23.85 6.30
C MET A 311 -25.24 -23.65 7.81
N ILE A 312 -23.98 -23.69 8.23
CA ILE A 312 -23.60 -23.51 9.63
C ILE A 312 -23.93 -22.09 10.10
N ASN A 313 -23.55 -21.06 9.33
CA ASN A 313 -23.83 -19.68 9.68
C ASN A 313 -25.33 -19.40 9.74
N GLU A 314 -26.11 -19.90 8.79
CA GLU A 314 -27.57 -19.75 8.75
C GLU A 314 -28.24 -20.49 9.91
N SER A 315 -27.83 -21.73 10.20
CA SER A 315 -28.39 -22.53 11.31
C SER A 315 -28.12 -21.87 12.65
N ASN A 316 -26.89 -21.36 12.88
CA ASN A 316 -26.56 -20.66 14.12
C ASN A 316 -27.33 -19.33 14.24
N LEU A 317 -27.48 -18.58 13.15
CA LEU A 317 -28.28 -17.35 13.17
C LEU A 317 -29.75 -17.63 13.48
N LYS A 318 -30.34 -18.69 12.91
CA LYS A 318 -31.73 -19.13 13.16
C LYS A 318 -31.95 -19.60 14.59
N ALA A 319 -30.93 -20.16 15.24
CA ALA A 319 -31.00 -20.61 16.61
C ALA A 319 -31.01 -19.45 17.64
N LEU A 320 -30.63 -18.24 17.25
CA LEU A 320 -30.69 -17.06 18.12
C LEU A 320 -32.14 -16.59 18.28
N VAL A 321 -32.44 -16.10 19.47
CA VAL A 321 -33.77 -15.54 19.83
C VAL A 321 -33.65 -14.02 19.91
N GLY A 322 -34.56 -13.30 19.27
CA GLY A 322 -34.64 -11.84 19.35
C GLY A 322 -34.99 -11.16 18.03
N LYS A 323 -34.84 -9.82 18.01
CA LYS A 323 -35.07 -8.99 16.82
C LYS A 323 -33.95 -9.24 15.82
N ARG A 324 -34.31 -9.41 14.54
CA ARG A 324 -33.40 -9.51 13.42
C ARG A 324 -33.25 -8.16 12.75
N TYR A 325 -32.00 -7.78 12.44
CA TYR A 325 -31.63 -6.54 11.77
C TYR A 325 -31.03 -6.89 10.41
N SER A 326 -31.50 -6.25 9.36
CA SER A 326 -31.10 -6.51 7.98
C SER A 326 -30.42 -5.29 7.38
N TYR A 327 -29.30 -5.51 6.69
CA TYR A 327 -28.51 -4.48 6.03
C TYR A 327 -28.28 -4.88 4.57
N GLU A 328 -28.76 -4.04 3.66
CA GLU A 328 -28.57 -4.21 2.23
C GLU A 328 -27.39 -3.42 1.73
N ALA A 329 -26.59 -4.04 0.87
CA ALA A 329 -25.54 -3.33 0.15
C ALA A 329 -26.14 -2.33 -0.84
N ARG A 330 -25.76 -1.05 -0.74
CA ARG A 330 -26.31 0.05 -1.54
C ARG A 330 -25.24 0.64 -2.43
N LEU A 331 -25.66 1.23 -3.55
CA LEU A 331 -24.79 2.10 -4.32
C LEU A 331 -24.72 3.47 -3.63
N ALA A 332 -23.52 4.02 -3.53
CA ALA A 332 -23.28 5.38 -3.11
C ALA A 332 -22.49 6.08 -4.23
N TYR A 333 -22.80 7.35 -4.46
CA TYR A 333 -22.24 8.16 -5.52
C TYR A 333 -21.42 9.27 -4.90
N ASP A 334 -20.12 9.34 -5.24
CA ASP A 334 -19.19 10.35 -4.80
C ASP A 334 -18.85 11.27 -5.99
N GLY A 335 -19.25 12.54 -5.90
CA GLY A 335 -18.97 13.55 -6.91
C GLY A 335 -20.04 13.68 -8.01
N LYS A 336 -19.70 14.40 -9.09
CA LYS A 336 -20.60 14.59 -10.25
C LYS A 336 -20.56 13.32 -11.11
N MET A 337 -21.71 12.71 -11.29
CA MET A 337 -21.87 11.63 -12.26
C MET A 337 -21.60 12.15 -13.68
N PRO A 338 -20.88 11.38 -14.52
CA PRO A 338 -20.76 11.71 -15.92
C PRO A 338 -22.14 11.78 -16.59
N GLU A 339 -22.40 12.79 -17.42
CA GLU A 339 -23.70 13.01 -18.07
C GLU A 339 -24.21 11.81 -18.88
N ARG A 340 -23.31 10.93 -19.32
CA ARG A 340 -23.62 9.72 -20.10
C ARG A 340 -23.68 8.44 -19.27
N PHE A 341 -23.55 8.52 -17.93
CA PHE A 341 -23.61 7.33 -17.08
C PHE A 341 -25.07 6.91 -16.84
N SER A 342 -25.32 5.62 -16.98
CA SER A 342 -26.59 4.99 -16.58
C SER A 342 -26.31 3.72 -15.78
N GLU A 343 -27.04 3.52 -14.68
CA GLU A 343 -26.98 2.25 -13.91
C GLU A 343 -27.40 1.03 -14.76
N LYS A 344 -28.07 1.26 -15.91
CA LYS A 344 -28.52 0.22 -16.83
C LYS A 344 -27.50 -0.08 -17.93
N ASP A 345 -26.38 0.62 -17.97
CA ASP A 345 -25.31 0.32 -18.92
C ASP A 345 -24.80 -1.10 -18.72
N GLU A 346 -24.75 -1.85 -19.80
CA GLU A 346 -24.33 -3.26 -19.78
C GLU A 346 -22.94 -3.42 -19.15
N GLY A 347 -22.03 -2.49 -19.45
CA GLY A 347 -20.68 -2.46 -18.87
C GLY A 347 -20.69 -2.27 -17.35
N PHE A 348 -21.53 -1.37 -16.85
CA PHE A 348 -21.67 -1.13 -15.42
C PHE A 348 -22.35 -2.31 -14.71
N VAL A 349 -23.42 -2.84 -15.28
CA VAL A 349 -24.13 -4.02 -14.72
C VAL A 349 -23.19 -5.21 -14.60
N LEU A 350 -22.40 -5.50 -15.63
CA LEU A 350 -21.40 -6.58 -15.61
C LEU A 350 -20.30 -6.31 -14.59
N ALA A 351 -19.78 -5.08 -14.50
CA ALA A 351 -18.78 -4.71 -13.52
C ALA A 351 -19.32 -4.86 -12.09
N LEU A 352 -20.56 -4.43 -11.85
CA LEU A 352 -21.21 -4.55 -10.55
C LEU A 352 -21.47 -6.02 -10.17
N GLN A 353 -21.96 -6.85 -11.10
CA GLN A 353 -22.14 -8.28 -10.87
C GLN A 353 -20.81 -8.98 -10.54
N HIS A 354 -19.77 -8.68 -11.29
CA HIS A 354 -18.44 -9.21 -11.02
C HIS A 354 -17.90 -8.73 -9.67
N PHE A 355 -18.10 -7.45 -9.34
CA PHE A 355 -17.69 -6.86 -8.06
C PHE A 355 -18.41 -7.54 -6.89
N ASP A 356 -19.74 -7.66 -6.95
CA ASP A 356 -20.57 -8.30 -5.92
C ASP A 356 -20.25 -9.80 -5.76
N SER A 357 -19.96 -10.51 -6.85
CA SER A 357 -19.62 -11.95 -6.79
C SER A 357 -18.29 -12.23 -6.10
N ASN A 358 -17.33 -11.29 -6.18
CA ASN A 358 -16.00 -11.38 -5.57
C ASN A 358 -15.89 -10.59 -4.26
N ALA A 359 -16.96 -9.91 -3.83
CA ALA A 359 -16.95 -9.06 -2.67
C ALA A 359 -16.70 -9.83 -1.37
N ALA A 360 -15.98 -9.19 -0.46
CA ALA A 360 -15.82 -9.68 0.90
C ALA A 360 -17.11 -9.54 1.73
N TYR A 361 -17.94 -8.52 1.41
CA TYR A 361 -19.22 -8.28 2.09
C TYR A 361 -20.34 -9.20 1.57
N ALA A 362 -21.40 -9.33 2.38
CA ALA A 362 -22.65 -9.93 1.96
C ALA A 362 -23.55 -8.83 1.35
N SER A 363 -24.16 -9.08 0.17
CA SER A 363 -25.14 -8.15 -0.43
C SER A 363 -26.33 -7.92 0.51
N HIS A 364 -26.75 -8.98 1.19
CA HIS A 364 -27.75 -8.97 2.27
C HIS A 364 -27.11 -9.54 3.52
N LEU A 365 -27.00 -8.72 4.59
CA LEU A 365 -26.42 -9.10 5.87
C LEU A 365 -27.52 -9.07 6.94
N GLU A 366 -27.77 -10.19 7.59
CA GLU A 366 -28.64 -10.28 8.75
C GLU A 366 -27.83 -10.47 10.02
N LEU A 367 -28.14 -9.69 11.05
CA LEU A 367 -27.52 -9.77 12.37
C LEU A 367 -28.57 -9.83 13.49
N MET A 368 -28.22 -10.53 14.55
CA MET A 368 -28.99 -10.62 15.78
C MET A 368 -28.08 -10.45 16.98
N LEU A 369 -28.65 -10.17 18.13
CA LEU A 369 -27.91 -10.16 19.39
C LEU A 369 -27.22 -11.53 19.60
N ASN A 370 -25.97 -11.53 20.06
CA ASN A 370 -25.09 -12.68 20.21
C ASN A 370 -24.60 -13.33 18.88
N ALA A 371 -24.88 -12.73 17.73
CA ALA A 371 -24.30 -13.22 16.48
C ALA A 371 -22.76 -13.07 16.50
N GLN A 372 -22.05 -14.13 16.12
CA GLN A 372 -20.61 -14.10 15.95
C GLN A 372 -20.30 -13.44 14.60
N VAL A 373 -19.44 -12.42 14.62
CA VAL A 373 -19.12 -11.61 13.45
C VAL A 373 -17.62 -11.37 13.31
N MET A 374 -17.20 -11.02 12.09
CA MET A 374 -15.85 -10.62 11.79
C MET A 374 -15.85 -9.35 10.94
N LEU A 375 -14.90 -8.45 11.18
CA LEU A 375 -14.62 -7.32 10.32
C LEU A 375 -14.06 -7.80 8.96
N ILE A 376 -14.50 -7.14 7.90
CA ILE A 376 -14.03 -7.36 6.53
C ILE A 376 -13.38 -6.11 5.93
N ALA A 377 -13.07 -5.12 6.77
CA ALA A 377 -12.33 -3.91 6.43
C ALA A 377 -11.43 -3.49 7.60
N ASN A 378 -10.40 -2.70 7.30
CA ASN A 378 -9.54 -2.09 8.30
C ASN A 378 -10.20 -0.78 8.75
N LEU A 379 -10.77 -0.74 9.96
CA LEU A 379 -11.48 0.42 10.49
C LEU A 379 -10.60 1.29 11.37
N ASP A 380 -9.85 0.67 12.28
CA ASP A 380 -9.00 1.35 13.27
C ASP A 380 -7.79 0.45 13.60
N PRO A 381 -6.75 0.42 12.74
CA PRO A 381 -5.57 -0.43 12.94
C PRO A 381 -4.84 -0.19 14.27
N PRO A 382 -4.68 1.06 14.77
CA PRO A 382 -4.11 1.31 16.09
C PRO A 382 -4.87 0.66 17.23
N ALA A 383 -6.20 0.60 17.15
CA ALA A 383 -7.05 -0.08 18.13
C ALA A 383 -7.19 -1.60 17.88
N GLY A 384 -6.46 -2.14 16.89
CA GLY A 384 -6.51 -3.56 16.53
C GLY A 384 -7.80 -3.97 15.79
N LEU A 385 -8.57 -3.00 15.26
CA LEU A 385 -9.79 -3.26 14.50
C LEU A 385 -9.47 -3.32 13.00
N VAL A 386 -8.99 -4.47 12.60
CA VAL A 386 -8.55 -4.76 11.23
C VAL A 386 -9.40 -5.85 10.59
N ASN A 387 -9.26 -6.03 9.29
CA ASN A 387 -9.88 -7.15 8.58
C ASN A 387 -9.45 -8.48 9.24
N GLY A 388 -10.44 -9.32 9.57
CA GLY A 388 -10.24 -10.56 10.33
C GLY A 388 -10.48 -10.42 11.85
N SER A 389 -10.65 -9.19 12.39
CA SER A 389 -10.99 -9.00 13.81
C SER A 389 -12.36 -9.58 14.11
N ARG A 390 -12.40 -10.52 15.07
CA ARG A 390 -13.62 -11.24 15.47
C ARG A 390 -14.26 -10.60 16.68
N GLY A 391 -15.58 -10.70 16.74
CA GLY A 391 -16.36 -10.22 17.87
C GLY A 391 -17.77 -10.81 17.90
N VAL A 392 -18.53 -10.34 18.86
CA VAL A 392 -19.94 -10.72 19.11
C VAL A 392 -20.81 -9.48 19.07
N VAL A 393 -21.99 -9.57 18.49
CA VAL A 393 -23.00 -8.51 18.55
C VAL A 393 -23.56 -8.44 19.97
N VAL A 394 -23.25 -7.34 20.68
CA VAL A 394 -23.69 -7.12 22.06
C VAL A 394 -24.85 -6.12 22.19
N GLY A 395 -25.29 -5.57 21.06
CA GLY A 395 -26.40 -4.65 20.99
C GLY A 395 -26.52 -3.97 19.63
N PHE A 396 -27.52 -3.09 19.55
CA PHE A 396 -27.75 -2.23 18.38
C PHE A 396 -27.99 -0.80 18.86
N CYS A 397 -27.47 0.17 18.15
CA CYS A 397 -27.67 1.58 18.45
C CYS A 397 -29.16 1.95 18.27
N SER A 398 -29.81 2.53 19.27
CA SER A 398 -31.23 2.87 19.20
C SER A 398 -31.57 3.92 18.13
N ALA A 399 -30.63 4.82 17.81
CA ALA A 399 -30.85 5.89 16.86
C ALA A 399 -30.57 5.48 15.38
N THR A 400 -29.62 4.56 15.16
CA THR A 400 -29.14 4.22 13.81
C THR A 400 -29.37 2.77 13.43
N GLU A 401 -29.82 1.95 14.37
CA GLU A 401 -29.93 0.48 14.27
C GLU A 401 -28.61 -0.23 13.87
N LEU A 402 -27.48 0.48 13.95
CA LEU A 402 -26.15 -0.09 13.63
C LEU A 402 -25.69 -1.04 14.75
N PRO A 403 -24.98 -2.14 14.41
CA PRO A 403 -24.55 -3.15 15.36
C PRO A 403 -23.44 -2.63 16.27
N ILE A 404 -23.53 -2.97 17.55
CA ILE A 404 -22.49 -2.74 18.57
C ILE A 404 -21.77 -4.06 18.78
N ILE A 405 -20.46 -4.09 18.49
CA ILE A 405 -19.63 -5.30 18.53
C ILE A 405 -18.66 -5.21 19.71
N GLU A 406 -18.58 -6.28 20.49
CA GLU A 406 -17.51 -6.54 21.43
C GLU A 406 -16.49 -7.48 20.78
N PHE A 407 -15.29 -6.98 20.54
CA PHE A 407 -14.22 -7.72 19.86
C PHE A 407 -13.40 -8.57 20.84
N VAL A 408 -12.67 -9.56 20.32
CA VAL A 408 -11.81 -10.47 21.10
C VAL A 408 -10.77 -9.71 21.92
N ASN A 409 -10.27 -8.58 21.43
CA ASN A 409 -9.30 -7.72 22.13
C ASN A 409 -9.97 -6.83 23.23
N GLY A 410 -11.24 -7.02 23.52
CA GLY A 410 -12.01 -6.25 24.52
C GLY A 410 -12.55 -4.91 24.01
N ALA A 411 -12.20 -4.48 22.81
CA ALA A 411 -12.74 -3.24 22.24
C ALA A 411 -14.24 -3.37 21.96
N ARG A 412 -15.02 -2.36 22.38
CA ARG A 412 -16.46 -2.28 22.07
C ARG A 412 -16.74 -1.09 21.17
N ARG A 413 -17.32 -1.32 19.99
CA ARG A 413 -17.57 -0.29 18.96
C ARG A 413 -18.91 -0.48 18.26
N THR A 414 -19.56 0.65 17.96
CA THR A 414 -20.66 0.67 16.97
C THR A 414 -20.05 0.67 15.59
N ILE A 415 -20.45 -0.28 14.74
CA ILE A 415 -19.89 -0.44 13.40
C ILE A 415 -20.82 0.22 12.39
N GLY A 416 -20.32 1.31 11.80
CA GLY A 416 -20.98 2.01 10.70
C GLY A 416 -20.80 1.33 9.36
N THR A 417 -21.35 1.94 8.31
CA THR A 417 -21.17 1.47 6.93
C THR A 417 -19.77 1.80 6.41
N HIS A 418 -19.25 0.98 5.52
CA HIS A 418 -18.00 1.16 4.80
C HIS A 418 -18.27 1.14 3.30
N SER A 419 -17.54 1.95 2.54
CA SER A 419 -17.70 2.08 1.10
C SER A 419 -16.51 1.44 0.38
N TRP A 420 -16.83 0.57 -0.60
CA TRP A 420 -15.86 -0.04 -1.50
C TRP A 420 -16.06 0.54 -2.90
N PRO A 421 -15.07 1.29 -3.45
CA PRO A 421 -15.19 1.84 -4.80
C PRO A 421 -15.27 0.71 -5.84
N ILE A 422 -16.17 0.87 -6.83
CA ILE A 422 -16.31 -0.07 -7.94
C ILE A 422 -15.18 0.19 -8.93
N GLU A 423 -14.47 -0.85 -9.32
CA GLU A 423 -13.41 -0.78 -10.33
C GLU A 423 -13.95 -0.22 -11.64
N ASP A 424 -13.21 0.68 -12.27
CA ASP A 424 -13.56 1.42 -13.50
C ASP A 424 -14.68 2.48 -13.34
N TYR A 425 -15.34 2.60 -12.16
CA TYR A 425 -16.40 3.57 -11.87
C TYR A 425 -16.11 4.28 -10.54
N GLU A 426 -15.03 5.08 -10.48
CA GLU A 426 -14.52 5.69 -9.23
C GLU A 426 -15.54 6.62 -8.52
N PHE A 427 -16.52 7.12 -9.25
CA PHE A 427 -17.62 7.93 -8.71
C PHE A 427 -18.76 7.08 -8.12
N VAL A 428 -18.67 5.75 -8.18
CA VAL A 428 -19.64 4.80 -7.61
C VAL A 428 -18.95 3.87 -6.63
N SER A 429 -19.52 3.70 -5.45
CA SER A 429 -19.07 2.74 -4.45
C SER A 429 -20.21 1.84 -3.97
N ARG A 430 -19.87 0.64 -3.55
CA ARG A 430 -20.76 -0.24 -2.78
C ARG A 430 -20.60 0.04 -1.31
N THR A 431 -21.69 0.33 -0.63
CA THR A 431 -21.72 0.65 0.80
C THR A 431 -22.49 -0.41 1.56
N GLN A 432 -21.86 -1.01 2.58
CA GLN A 432 -22.45 -2.02 3.47
C GLN A 432 -21.81 -1.91 4.84
N VAL A 433 -22.46 -2.48 5.86
CA VAL A 433 -21.82 -2.72 7.16
C VAL A 433 -20.67 -3.71 6.96
N PRO A 434 -19.42 -3.36 7.34
CA PRO A 434 -18.24 -4.16 7.03
C PRO A 434 -18.08 -5.37 7.97
N LEU A 435 -19.16 -6.13 8.12
CA LEU A 435 -19.25 -7.32 8.94
C LEU A 435 -19.75 -8.50 8.11
N ARG A 436 -19.40 -9.68 8.54
CA ARG A 436 -20.00 -10.92 8.10
C ARG A 436 -20.17 -11.88 9.27
N LEU A 437 -21.08 -12.83 9.14
CA LEU A 437 -21.22 -13.91 10.12
C LEU A 437 -19.91 -14.71 10.20
N ALA A 438 -19.50 -15.07 11.39
CA ALA A 438 -18.19 -15.62 11.69
C ALA A 438 -18.20 -16.89 12.54
N TRP A 439 -19.29 -17.64 12.54
CA TRP A 439 -19.26 -18.99 13.07
C TRP A 439 -18.42 -19.92 12.18
N ALA A 440 -18.59 -19.82 10.86
CA ALA A 440 -17.84 -20.62 9.90
C ALA A 440 -17.30 -19.82 8.72
N TYR A 441 -16.17 -20.27 8.17
CA TYR A 441 -15.48 -19.74 6.99
C TYR A 441 -15.01 -20.85 6.07
N THR A 442 -14.87 -20.54 4.78
CA THR A 442 -14.14 -21.45 3.88
C THR A 442 -12.64 -21.25 4.06
N THR A 443 -11.89 -22.35 3.94
CA THR A 443 -10.42 -22.32 3.96
C THR A 443 -9.84 -21.31 2.97
N HIS A 444 -10.41 -21.20 1.76
CA HIS A 444 -10.00 -20.22 0.75
C HIS A 444 -10.09 -18.77 1.24
N LYS A 445 -11.19 -18.41 1.90
CA LYS A 445 -11.39 -17.04 2.44
C LYS A 445 -10.59 -16.76 3.70
N ALA A 446 -10.10 -17.81 4.37
CA ALA A 446 -9.21 -17.70 5.51
C ALA A 446 -7.73 -17.57 5.13
N GLN A 447 -7.36 -17.70 3.85
CA GLN A 447 -5.98 -17.56 3.40
C GLN A 447 -5.43 -16.17 3.76
N GLY A 448 -4.20 -16.11 4.29
CA GLY A 448 -3.60 -14.89 4.83
C GLY A 448 -4.02 -14.54 6.27
N ALA A 449 -5.20 -14.95 6.75
CA ALA A 449 -5.67 -14.66 8.10
C ALA A 449 -4.92 -15.45 9.19
N SER A 450 -4.97 -14.96 10.43
CA SER A 450 -4.47 -15.65 11.63
C SER A 450 -5.60 -15.73 12.67
N LEU A 451 -5.80 -16.91 13.23
CA LEU A 451 -6.86 -17.19 14.18
C LEU A 451 -6.27 -17.62 15.54
N ASP A 452 -6.66 -16.94 16.61
CA ASP A 452 -6.25 -17.30 17.97
C ASP A 452 -6.87 -18.63 18.40
N THR A 453 -8.15 -18.83 18.01
CA THR A 453 -8.88 -20.07 18.22
C THR A 453 -9.61 -20.47 16.92
N ALA A 454 -9.46 -21.73 16.51
CA ALA A 454 -10.11 -22.26 15.32
C ALA A 454 -10.55 -23.71 15.51
N LEU A 455 -11.74 -24.08 15.04
CA LEU A 455 -12.17 -25.44 14.84
C LEU A 455 -12.06 -25.76 13.35
N ILE A 456 -11.17 -26.68 12.99
CA ILE A 456 -10.73 -26.87 11.60
C ILE A 456 -11.16 -28.24 11.11
N ASP A 457 -11.82 -28.31 9.95
CA ASP A 457 -12.00 -29.54 9.20
C ASP A 457 -10.77 -29.80 8.33
N ILE A 458 -9.99 -30.80 8.72
CA ILE A 458 -8.82 -31.31 8.01
C ILE A 458 -9.00 -32.80 7.68
N GLY A 459 -10.24 -33.23 7.53
CA GLY A 459 -10.64 -34.58 7.19
C GLY A 459 -10.83 -34.81 5.69
N SER A 460 -11.56 -35.87 5.39
CA SER A 460 -11.79 -36.35 4.02
C SER A 460 -12.56 -35.36 3.10
N GLY A 461 -13.22 -34.34 3.68
CA GLY A 461 -13.91 -33.28 2.95
C GLY A 461 -12.98 -32.37 2.15
N ASN A 462 -11.67 -32.36 2.44
CA ASN A 462 -10.68 -31.56 1.74
C ASN A 462 -10.36 -32.17 0.36
N PHE A 463 -10.76 -31.46 -0.68
CA PHE A 463 -10.68 -31.95 -2.06
C PHE A 463 -9.47 -31.40 -2.83
N GLU A 464 -8.95 -30.22 -2.44
CA GLU A 464 -7.89 -29.52 -3.18
C GLU A 464 -6.51 -29.74 -2.55
N PHE A 465 -5.46 -29.70 -3.37
CA PHE A 465 -4.07 -29.71 -2.89
C PHE A 465 -3.79 -28.52 -1.96
N GLY A 466 -3.05 -28.74 -0.88
CA GLY A 466 -2.69 -27.71 0.09
C GLY A 466 -3.83 -27.21 0.98
N GLN A 467 -5.08 -27.62 0.76
CA GLN A 467 -6.25 -27.06 1.45
C GLN A 467 -6.21 -27.32 2.97
N ALA A 468 -5.94 -28.57 3.39
CA ALA A 468 -5.80 -28.93 4.81
C ALA A 468 -4.62 -28.20 5.47
N TYR A 469 -3.49 -28.09 4.77
CA TYR A 469 -2.34 -27.31 5.24
C TYR A 469 -2.67 -25.83 5.43
N VAL A 470 -3.36 -25.20 4.46
CA VAL A 470 -3.77 -23.79 4.56
C VAL A 470 -4.68 -23.59 5.76
N ALA A 471 -5.65 -24.49 5.99
CA ALA A 471 -6.54 -24.42 7.15
C ALA A 471 -5.74 -24.53 8.47
N LEU A 472 -4.86 -25.51 8.59
CA LEU A 472 -4.04 -25.74 9.78
C LEU A 472 -3.11 -24.54 10.07
N ALA A 473 -2.50 -23.97 9.04
CA ALA A 473 -1.60 -22.81 9.16
C ALA A 473 -2.30 -21.51 9.60
N ARG A 474 -3.63 -21.49 9.74
CA ARG A 474 -4.37 -20.35 10.28
C ARG A 474 -4.29 -20.26 11.78
N ALA A 475 -4.18 -21.39 12.52
CA ALA A 475 -4.09 -21.40 13.96
C ALA A 475 -2.74 -20.84 14.45
N ARG A 476 -2.79 -20.03 15.52
CA ARG A 476 -1.59 -19.46 16.15
C ARG A 476 -0.86 -20.41 17.07
N SER A 477 -1.59 -21.34 17.67
CA SER A 477 -1.03 -22.31 18.62
C SER A 477 -1.81 -23.61 18.61
N LEU A 478 -1.19 -24.68 19.13
CA LEU A 478 -1.89 -25.94 19.37
C LEU A 478 -3.01 -25.82 20.40
N GLU A 479 -2.86 -24.94 21.39
CA GLU A 479 -3.88 -24.70 22.43
C GLU A 479 -5.18 -24.14 21.84
N GLY A 480 -5.06 -23.21 20.89
CA GLY A 480 -6.20 -22.61 20.19
C GLY A 480 -6.73 -23.46 19.03
N LEU A 481 -6.11 -24.59 18.75
CA LEU A 481 -6.51 -25.50 17.69
C LEU A 481 -7.50 -26.55 18.20
N TYR A 482 -8.66 -26.60 17.58
CA TYR A 482 -9.65 -27.67 17.68
C TYR A 482 -9.80 -28.30 16.32
N VAL A 483 -9.97 -29.62 16.26
CA VAL A 483 -10.11 -30.38 15.02
C VAL A 483 -11.53 -30.97 14.98
N TYR A 484 -12.22 -30.72 13.86
CA TYR A 484 -13.57 -31.26 13.62
C TYR A 484 -13.50 -32.67 13.06
N ASP A 485 -12.70 -32.88 12.02
CA ASP A 485 -12.42 -34.17 11.40
C ASP A 485 -10.98 -34.17 10.94
N PHE A 486 -10.26 -35.30 11.13
CA PHE A 486 -8.87 -35.46 10.77
C PHE A 486 -8.62 -36.71 9.94
N ASP A 487 -8.11 -36.48 8.71
CA ASP A 487 -7.60 -37.55 7.84
C ASP A 487 -6.21 -37.16 7.33
N PRO A 488 -5.12 -37.95 7.66
CA PRO A 488 -3.80 -37.67 7.12
C PRO A 488 -3.73 -37.62 5.60
N VAL A 489 -4.63 -38.31 4.89
CA VAL A 489 -4.71 -38.31 3.42
C VAL A 489 -5.18 -36.96 2.86
N ALA A 490 -5.83 -36.14 3.68
CA ALA A 490 -6.22 -34.75 3.30
C ALA A 490 -5.01 -33.84 3.06
N PHE A 491 -3.85 -34.14 3.68
CA PHE A 491 -2.62 -33.39 3.50
C PHE A 491 -1.91 -33.80 2.21
N LYS A 492 -2.28 -33.20 1.11
CA LYS A 492 -1.75 -33.49 -0.24
C LYS A 492 -0.95 -32.30 -0.76
N ALA A 493 0.27 -32.58 -1.22
CA ALA A 493 1.04 -31.62 -1.99
C ALA A 493 1.06 -32.02 -3.47
N HIS A 494 0.85 -31.04 -4.37
CA HIS A 494 0.79 -31.31 -5.79
C HIS A 494 2.14 -31.85 -6.31
N PRO A 495 2.16 -32.94 -7.15
CA PRO A 495 3.42 -33.53 -7.62
C PRO A 495 4.35 -32.55 -8.34
N LYS A 496 3.79 -31.72 -9.25
CA LYS A 496 4.55 -30.71 -9.98
C LYS A 496 5.22 -29.71 -9.01
N VAL A 497 4.54 -29.34 -7.92
CA VAL A 497 5.09 -28.43 -6.90
C VAL A 497 6.26 -29.06 -6.16
N LYS A 498 6.16 -30.35 -5.81
CA LYS A 498 7.29 -31.07 -5.18
C LYS A 498 8.52 -31.06 -6.07
N VAL A 499 8.37 -31.37 -7.36
CA VAL A 499 9.46 -31.34 -8.33
C VAL A 499 10.01 -29.92 -8.48
N PHE A 500 9.15 -28.92 -8.60
CA PHE A 500 9.53 -27.51 -8.73
C PHE A 500 10.44 -27.07 -7.57
N TYR A 501 10.06 -27.30 -6.31
CA TYR A 501 10.88 -26.90 -5.16
C TYR A 501 12.20 -27.70 -5.05
N GLN A 502 12.25 -28.93 -5.56
CA GLN A 502 13.50 -29.72 -5.62
C GLN A 502 14.49 -29.21 -6.68
N THR A 503 13.97 -28.62 -7.75
CA THR A 503 14.77 -28.15 -8.88
C THR A 503 14.99 -26.64 -8.91
N LEU A 504 14.40 -25.90 -7.94
CA LEU A 504 14.45 -24.46 -7.88
C LEU A 504 15.88 -23.96 -7.68
N PRO A 505 16.38 -23.02 -8.50
CA PRO A 505 17.68 -22.40 -8.28
C PRO A 505 17.59 -21.45 -7.07
N TRP A 506 18.02 -21.95 -5.92
CA TRP A 506 18.08 -21.13 -4.71
C TRP A 506 19.20 -20.10 -4.84
N ALA A 507 18.83 -18.83 -4.56
CA ALA A 507 19.80 -17.76 -4.53
C ALA A 507 20.72 -17.89 -3.29
N PRO A 508 22.03 -17.65 -3.42
CA PRO A 508 22.91 -17.62 -2.26
C PRO A 508 22.48 -16.52 -1.28
N LEU A 509 22.52 -16.81 0.01
CA LEU A 509 22.31 -15.80 1.03
C LEU A 509 23.53 -14.89 1.10
N LEU A 510 23.30 -13.60 1.17
CA LEU A 510 24.34 -12.58 1.14
C LEU A 510 24.57 -12.07 2.57
N HIS A 511 25.67 -12.50 3.19
CA HIS A 511 25.93 -12.26 4.61
C HIS A 511 26.57 -10.91 4.96
N ASP A 512 27.27 -10.22 4.05
CA ASP A 512 28.20 -9.13 4.43
C ASP A 512 27.99 -7.75 3.78
N SER A 513 27.06 -7.58 2.85
CA SER A 513 27.04 -6.33 2.05
C SER A 513 25.97 -5.31 2.42
N LEU A 514 25.00 -5.66 3.26
CA LEU A 514 23.92 -4.74 3.62
C LEU A 514 24.35 -3.66 4.64
N HIS A 515 25.28 -3.98 5.56
CA HIS A 515 25.75 -2.99 6.54
C HIS A 515 26.45 -1.80 5.88
N GLU A 516 27.21 -1.99 4.82
CA GLU A 516 27.82 -0.91 4.05
C GLU A 516 26.86 -0.20 3.10
N SER A 517 25.78 -0.88 2.67
CA SER A 517 24.79 -0.35 1.71
C SER A 517 23.57 0.28 2.35
N ILE A 518 23.30 -0.01 3.62
CA ILE A 518 22.03 0.32 4.32
C ILE A 518 22.18 1.52 5.26
N HIS A 519 23.39 1.83 5.75
CA HIS A 519 23.54 3.03 6.55
C HIS A 519 23.32 4.27 5.67
N PRO A 520 22.34 5.13 6.01
CA PRO A 520 22.23 6.42 5.34
C PRO A 520 23.55 7.15 5.53
N ILE A 521 24.05 7.74 4.46
CA ILE A 521 25.23 8.62 4.50
C ILE A 521 24.86 9.80 5.42
N HIS A 522 25.21 9.68 6.71
CA HIS A 522 25.20 10.77 7.67
C HIS A 522 26.57 11.42 7.61
N ASP A 523 26.91 12.09 6.56
CA ASP A 523 27.91 13.13 6.46
C ASP A 523 28.23 13.40 4.99
N GLU A 524 27.47 14.26 4.35
CA GLU A 524 27.99 15.08 3.29
C GLU A 524 27.28 16.44 3.28
N LYS A 525 28.11 17.49 3.30
CA LYS A 525 27.70 18.89 3.11
C LYS A 525 26.85 19.01 1.84
N PRO A 526 25.92 19.98 1.75
CA PRO A 526 25.13 20.18 0.55
C PRO A 526 26.06 20.46 -0.63
N VAL A 527 26.14 19.50 -1.55
CA VAL A 527 26.82 19.68 -2.83
C VAL A 527 25.98 20.64 -3.64
N VAL A 528 26.54 21.79 -3.93
CA VAL A 528 26.00 22.74 -4.91
C VAL A 528 26.14 22.09 -6.27
N ILE A 529 25.02 21.65 -6.86
CA ILE A 529 25.01 21.07 -8.21
C ILE A 529 24.90 22.21 -9.22
N GLU A 530 25.97 22.46 -9.94
CA GLU A 530 25.92 23.29 -11.16
C GLU A 530 25.10 22.58 -12.25
N PRO A 531 24.28 23.30 -13.02
CA PRO A 531 23.38 22.69 -13.98
C PRO A 531 24.15 22.31 -15.26
N SER A 532 24.48 21.04 -15.45
CA SER A 532 24.99 20.53 -16.71
C SER A 532 24.07 19.46 -17.29
N LYS A 533 23.39 19.88 -18.38
CA LYS A 533 22.81 19.08 -19.48
C LYS A 533 21.96 17.86 -19.14
N MET A 534 20.66 18.05 -19.09
CA MET A 534 19.68 16.99 -19.23
C MET A 534 19.57 16.50 -20.69
N PRO A 535 19.43 15.20 -20.96
CA PRO A 535 19.12 14.72 -22.30
C PRO A 535 17.69 15.04 -22.70
N GLU A 536 17.53 15.52 -23.92
CA GLU A 536 16.24 15.83 -24.55
C GLU A 536 15.31 14.61 -24.55
N MET A 537 14.17 14.76 -23.89
CA MET A 537 13.05 13.81 -24.02
C MET A 537 12.30 14.12 -25.33
N LYS A 538 12.47 13.30 -26.35
CA LYS A 538 11.68 13.37 -27.58
C LYS A 538 10.22 13.06 -27.28
N ILE A 539 9.38 14.06 -27.40
CA ILE A 539 7.92 13.91 -27.44
C ILE A 539 7.59 13.30 -28.80
N VAL A 540 7.17 12.06 -28.84
CA VAL A 540 6.60 11.42 -30.04
C VAL A 540 5.17 11.97 -30.18
N ARG A 541 4.96 12.87 -31.13
CA ARG A 541 3.64 13.25 -31.60
C ARG A 541 3.09 12.09 -32.44
N LEU A 542 1.90 11.64 -32.12
CA LEU A 542 1.12 10.75 -32.97
C LEU A 542 0.51 11.59 -34.08
N ASP A 543 0.97 11.36 -35.29
CA ASP A 543 0.40 11.92 -36.51
C ASP A 543 -0.99 11.32 -36.73
N SER A 544 -1.97 12.20 -36.89
CA SER A 544 -3.21 11.91 -37.60
C SER A 544 -3.04 12.41 -39.03
N ASP A 545 -3.06 11.46 -39.98
CA ASP A 545 -3.08 11.74 -41.41
C ASP A 545 -4.28 12.60 -41.79
N GLU A 546 -4.03 13.80 -42.29
CA GLU A 546 -4.79 14.42 -43.34
C GLU A 546 -3.88 15.42 -44.07
N LYS A 547 -3.73 15.17 -45.37
CA LYS A 547 -3.05 16.01 -46.33
C LYS A 547 -3.85 17.31 -46.53
N LEU A 548 -3.19 18.43 -46.54
CA LEU A 548 -3.60 19.59 -47.34
C LEU A 548 -2.36 20.37 -47.82
N ASP A 549 -2.49 20.83 -49.05
CA ASP A 549 -1.48 21.29 -49.96
C ASP A 549 -0.66 22.51 -49.54
N SER A 550 0.52 22.53 -50.11
CA SER A 550 1.50 23.63 -50.23
C SER A 550 0.91 24.90 -50.75
N ASP A 551 1.25 26.04 -50.15
CA ASP A 551 1.54 27.27 -50.88
C ASP A 551 2.60 28.09 -50.13
N GLU A 552 3.73 28.31 -50.80
CA GLU A 552 4.81 29.21 -50.42
C GLU A 552 4.32 30.67 -50.39
N LYS A 553 4.67 31.43 -49.36
CA LYS A 553 4.92 32.87 -49.46
C LYS A 553 6.00 33.35 -48.50
N GLU A 554 6.92 34.07 -49.08
CA GLU A 554 8.11 34.69 -48.49
C GLU A 554 7.80 35.82 -47.46
N PRO A 555 8.85 36.28 -46.75
CA PRO A 555 8.75 36.87 -45.41
C PRO A 555 8.61 38.41 -45.44
N GLY A 556 7.92 38.92 -44.49
CA GLY A 556 7.91 40.37 -44.26
C GLY A 556 6.88 40.79 -43.24
N GLN A 557 7.23 40.90 -42.00
CA GLN A 557 7.01 42.06 -41.10
C GLN A 557 7.31 41.61 -39.68
N ALA A 558 8.11 42.40 -38.97
CA ALA A 558 8.45 42.22 -37.57
C ALA A 558 7.20 42.11 -36.72
N VAL A 559 6.99 40.92 -36.16
CA VAL A 559 6.00 40.69 -35.10
C VAL A 559 6.67 41.14 -33.80
N GLU A 560 6.11 42.14 -33.15
CA GLU A 560 6.45 42.50 -31.77
C GLU A 560 6.44 41.23 -30.93
N SER A 561 7.57 40.98 -30.25
CA SER A 561 7.72 39.81 -29.38
C SER A 561 6.65 39.90 -28.28
N VAL A 562 5.67 38.99 -28.33
CA VAL A 562 4.71 38.81 -27.24
C VAL A 562 5.51 38.50 -25.98
N LYS A 563 5.44 39.39 -24.99
CA LYS A 563 6.14 39.25 -23.72
C LYS A 563 5.63 38.01 -23.02
N ASN A 564 6.56 37.08 -22.68
CA ASN A 564 6.25 35.87 -21.89
C ASN A 564 6.02 36.28 -20.41
N TRP A 565 4.94 37.01 -20.16
CA TRP A 565 4.64 37.64 -18.87
C TRP A 565 4.57 36.61 -17.74
N LEU A 566 4.12 35.38 -18.03
CA LEU A 566 4.01 34.32 -17.01
C LEU A 566 5.40 33.85 -16.57
N TYR A 567 6.34 33.69 -17.50
CA TYR A 567 7.72 33.35 -17.18
C TYR A 567 8.47 34.54 -16.54
N ASP A 568 8.26 35.75 -17.06
CA ASP A 568 8.96 36.96 -16.58
C ASP A 568 8.60 37.30 -15.13
N SER A 569 7.36 36.97 -14.71
CA SER A 569 6.88 37.19 -13.34
C SER A 569 7.28 36.14 -12.31
N ILE A 570 7.99 35.06 -12.72
CA ILE A 570 8.52 34.07 -11.77
C ILE A 570 9.59 34.72 -10.88
N PRO A 571 9.59 34.49 -9.55
CA PRO A 571 10.66 34.95 -8.67
C PRO A 571 12.03 34.41 -9.08
N ASP A 572 13.07 35.25 -9.05
CA ASP A 572 14.40 34.94 -9.60
C ASP A 572 15.00 33.64 -9.07
N GLY A 573 14.89 33.35 -7.78
CA GLY A 573 15.36 32.11 -7.17
C GLY A 573 14.73 30.85 -7.75
N TRP A 574 13.53 30.94 -8.35
CA TRP A 574 12.80 29.85 -8.97
C TRP A 574 12.96 29.79 -10.49
N LYS A 575 13.37 30.89 -11.14
CA LYS A 575 13.55 30.96 -12.61
C LYS A 575 14.54 29.91 -13.13
N VAL A 576 15.61 29.64 -12.37
CA VAL A 576 16.61 28.63 -12.74
C VAL A 576 15.99 27.24 -12.88
N CYS A 577 15.09 26.88 -11.96
CA CYS A 577 14.41 25.58 -11.96
C CYS A 577 13.36 25.46 -13.08
N LEU A 578 12.81 26.58 -13.55
CA LEU A 578 11.72 26.64 -14.53
C LEU A 578 12.17 27.09 -15.92
N SER A 579 13.46 27.34 -16.12
CA SER A 579 14.03 27.82 -17.39
C SER A 579 13.75 26.91 -18.59
N SER A 580 13.78 25.60 -18.40
CA SER A 580 13.47 24.59 -19.43
C SER A 580 12.00 24.59 -19.87
N TYR A 581 11.12 25.24 -19.12
CA TYR A 581 9.69 25.34 -19.41
C TYR A 581 9.28 26.69 -20.01
N SER A 582 10.24 27.57 -20.33
CA SER A 582 9.96 28.92 -20.83
C SER A 582 9.03 28.94 -22.05
N ALA A 583 9.27 28.04 -23.04
CA ALA A 583 8.40 27.95 -24.22
C ALA A 583 6.97 27.47 -23.89
N ALA A 584 6.82 26.52 -22.97
CA ALA A 584 5.52 26.04 -22.53
C ALA A 584 4.77 27.14 -21.75
N LEU A 585 5.47 27.91 -20.93
CA LEU A 585 4.90 29.04 -20.18
C LEU A 585 4.51 30.21 -21.12
N GLN A 586 5.21 30.37 -22.23
CA GLN A 586 4.82 31.33 -23.25
C GLN A 586 3.48 30.98 -23.92
N ALA A 587 3.33 29.73 -24.37
CA ALA A 587 2.08 29.24 -24.95
C ALA A 587 0.92 29.31 -23.93
N LEU A 588 1.19 29.08 -22.66
CA LEU A 588 0.21 29.25 -21.59
C LEU A 588 -0.12 30.73 -21.34
N SER A 589 0.87 31.63 -21.40
CA SER A 589 0.66 33.08 -21.31
C SER A 589 -0.34 33.56 -22.36
N GLU A 590 -0.17 33.14 -23.61
CA GLU A 590 -1.06 33.48 -24.72
C GLU A 590 -2.48 32.95 -24.50
N THR A 591 -2.60 31.75 -23.98
CA THR A 591 -3.91 31.15 -23.65
C THR A 591 -4.63 31.91 -22.52
N LEU A 592 -3.88 32.32 -21.48
CA LEU A 592 -4.43 33.01 -20.31
C LEU A 592 -4.78 34.47 -20.58
N GLU A 593 -4.21 35.12 -21.62
CA GLU A 593 -4.58 36.49 -21.99
C GLU A 593 -6.02 36.62 -22.47
N THR A 594 -6.60 35.56 -22.99
CA THR A 594 -7.97 35.55 -23.55
C THR A 594 -9.02 35.01 -22.54
N LYS A 595 -8.60 34.66 -21.31
CA LYS A 595 -9.47 34.01 -20.31
C LYS A 595 -9.50 34.76 -19.00
N GLU A 596 -10.67 34.78 -18.35
CA GLU A 596 -10.79 35.17 -16.95
C GLU A 596 -10.48 33.97 -16.06
N PHE A 597 -9.59 34.13 -15.08
CA PHE A 597 -9.16 33.10 -14.20
C PHE A 597 -8.88 33.59 -12.77
N LEU A 598 -8.82 32.68 -11.83
CA LEU A 598 -8.45 32.87 -10.42
C LEU A 598 -7.21 32.04 -10.08
N PRO A 599 -6.32 32.52 -9.19
CA PRO A 599 -6.28 33.84 -8.55
C PRO A 599 -5.98 34.95 -9.56
N LYS A 600 -5.87 36.20 -9.10
CA LYS A 600 -5.44 37.31 -9.95
C LYS A 600 -4.07 37.03 -10.55
N ARG A 601 -3.79 37.63 -11.71
CA ARG A 601 -2.52 37.50 -12.46
C ARG A 601 -1.28 37.71 -11.58
N GLU A 602 -1.33 38.70 -10.71
CA GLU A 602 -0.27 39.06 -9.76
C GLU A 602 -0.05 38.02 -8.66
N ASP A 603 -1.05 37.19 -8.36
CA ASP A 603 -1.03 36.22 -7.26
C ASP A 603 -0.64 34.79 -7.71
N ILE A 604 -0.48 34.53 -9.02
CA ILE A 604 -0.20 33.16 -9.52
C ILE A 604 1.04 32.56 -8.84
N TRP A 605 2.08 33.35 -8.67
CA TRP A 605 3.36 32.93 -8.11
C TRP A 605 3.54 33.25 -6.61
N THR A 606 2.49 33.62 -5.89
CA THR A 606 2.56 33.99 -4.47
C THR A 606 3.21 32.92 -3.62
N ALA A 607 2.95 31.64 -3.87
CA ALA A 607 3.58 30.54 -3.14
C ALA A 607 5.12 30.54 -3.29
N LEU A 608 5.61 30.78 -4.51
CA LEU A 608 7.04 30.82 -4.82
C LEU A 608 7.69 32.12 -4.33
N SER A 609 6.96 33.24 -4.35
CA SER A 609 7.45 34.54 -3.86
C SER A 609 7.62 34.57 -2.34
N LEU A 610 6.69 33.96 -1.60
CA LEU A 610 6.72 33.93 -0.13
C LEU A 610 7.61 32.84 0.45
N THR A 611 7.93 31.82 -0.33
CA THR A 611 8.78 30.71 0.08
C THR A 611 9.91 30.55 -0.93
N PRO A 612 11.02 31.34 -0.83
CA PRO A 612 12.22 31.16 -1.65
C PRO A 612 12.72 29.72 -1.62
N LEU A 613 13.33 29.23 -2.70
CA LEU A 613 13.73 27.83 -2.86
C LEU A 613 14.61 27.35 -1.70
N GLU A 614 15.57 28.15 -1.29
CA GLU A 614 16.49 27.86 -0.19
C GLU A 614 15.82 27.84 1.20
N SER A 615 14.62 28.46 1.31
CA SER A 615 13.86 28.54 2.55
C SER A 615 12.84 27.43 2.71
N VAL A 616 12.64 26.58 1.67
CA VAL A 616 11.63 25.50 1.69
C VAL A 616 12.01 24.43 2.71
N LYS A 617 11.15 24.24 3.72
CA LYS A 617 11.27 23.19 4.75
C LYS A 617 10.24 22.08 4.53
N VAL A 618 9.03 22.43 4.12
CA VAL A 618 7.91 21.51 3.89
C VAL A 618 7.17 21.97 2.63
N VAL A 619 6.74 21.02 1.82
CA VAL A 619 5.87 21.25 0.65
C VAL A 619 4.52 20.64 0.91
N ILE A 620 3.46 21.45 0.84
CA ILE A 620 2.07 21.00 0.89
C ILE A 620 1.46 21.25 -0.49
N LEU A 621 1.06 20.17 -1.17
CA LEU A 621 0.44 20.26 -2.50
C LEU A 621 -1.09 20.23 -2.37
N GLY A 622 -1.73 21.29 -2.86
CA GLY A 622 -3.16 21.33 -3.14
C GLY A 622 -3.45 20.87 -4.57
N GLN A 623 -4.72 20.78 -4.93
CA GLN A 623 -5.16 20.39 -6.27
C GLN A 623 -5.21 21.62 -7.20
N ASP A 624 -6.09 22.57 -6.91
CA ASP A 624 -6.40 23.75 -7.69
C ASP A 624 -6.77 24.93 -6.77
N PRO A 625 -6.78 26.18 -7.26
CA PRO A 625 -7.25 27.31 -6.51
C PRO A 625 -8.76 27.23 -6.23
N TYR A 626 -9.24 27.90 -5.18
CA TYR A 626 -10.67 28.00 -4.92
C TYR A 626 -11.36 28.76 -6.07
N PRO A 627 -12.44 28.19 -6.66
CA PRO A 627 -13.10 28.79 -7.84
C PRO A 627 -14.02 29.97 -7.50
N THR A 628 -14.16 30.30 -6.22
CA THR A 628 -14.98 31.43 -5.78
C THR A 628 -14.16 32.74 -5.84
N PRO A 629 -14.62 33.77 -6.54
CA PRO A 629 -13.95 35.07 -6.57
C PRO A 629 -13.65 35.63 -5.18
N GLY A 630 -12.43 36.13 -4.97
CA GLY A 630 -11.97 36.64 -3.67
C GLY A 630 -11.50 35.60 -2.66
N HIS A 631 -11.52 34.31 -2.99
CA HIS A 631 -10.99 33.24 -2.10
C HIS A 631 -9.53 32.91 -2.42
N ALA A 632 -9.21 32.63 -3.67
CA ALA A 632 -7.87 32.26 -4.09
C ALA A 632 -6.94 33.50 -4.13
N HIS A 633 -5.73 33.33 -3.55
CA HIS A 633 -4.67 34.34 -3.54
C HIS A 633 -3.26 33.71 -3.72
N GLY A 634 -3.17 32.63 -4.47
CA GLY A 634 -1.92 31.98 -4.88
C GLY A 634 -1.31 31.00 -3.88
N LEU A 635 -1.91 30.75 -2.71
CA LEU A 635 -1.49 29.72 -1.76
C LEU A 635 -2.50 28.59 -1.67
N ALA A 636 -2.04 27.35 -1.75
CA ALA A 636 -2.88 26.18 -1.57
C ALA A 636 -3.54 26.16 -0.18
N PHE A 637 -4.81 25.75 -0.10
CA PHE A 637 -5.65 25.67 1.11
C PHE A 637 -5.90 27.00 1.83
N SER A 638 -5.26 28.09 1.45
CA SER A 638 -5.39 29.40 2.08
C SER A 638 -6.45 30.26 1.40
N VAL A 639 -7.13 31.07 2.20
CA VAL A 639 -8.05 32.13 1.74
C VAL A 639 -7.71 33.46 2.40
N LEU A 640 -8.20 34.56 1.85
CA LEU A 640 -8.02 35.87 2.47
C LEU A 640 -8.60 35.90 3.90
N PRO A 641 -8.05 36.71 4.81
CA PRO A 641 -8.42 36.72 6.25
C PRO A 641 -9.91 36.91 6.51
N ASP A 642 -10.61 37.66 5.63
CA ASP A 642 -12.01 38.03 5.82
C ASP A 642 -13.02 37.05 5.23
N VAL A 643 -12.53 35.98 4.56
CA VAL A 643 -13.39 34.97 3.92
C VAL A 643 -14.14 34.16 4.99
N ARG A 644 -15.46 34.15 4.88
CA ARG A 644 -16.38 33.36 5.74
C ARG A 644 -17.54 32.81 4.88
N PRO A 645 -18.00 31.57 5.13
CA PRO A 645 -17.37 30.56 6.03
C PRO A 645 -16.03 30.05 5.50
N LEU A 646 -15.20 29.51 6.38
CA LEU A 646 -13.92 28.90 5.97
C LEU A 646 -14.16 27.66 5.09
N PRO A 647 -13.33 27.43 4.07
CA PRO A 647 -13.43 26.23 3.24
C PRO A 647 -13.32 24.93 4.05
N ARG A 648 -14.05 23.88 3.60
CA ARG A 648 -14.11 22.60 4.33
C ARG A 648 -12.75 21.95 4.50
N SER A 649 -11.90 21.98 3.47
CA SER A 649 -10.54 21.43 3.52
C SER A 649 -9.69 22.11 4.60
N LEU A 650 -9.73 23.44 4.67
CA LEU A 650 -9.00 24.21 5.68
C LEU A 650 -9.54 23.96 7.10
N ASN A 651 -10.86 23.86 7.26
CA ASN A 651 -11.48 23.49 8.53
C ASN A 651 -11.03 22.09 9.01
N ASN A 652 -10.83 21.14 8.08
CA ASN A 652 -10.31 19.81 8.43
C ASN A 652 -8.86 19.89 8.88
N ILE A 653 -8.03 20.70 8.22
CA ILE A 653 -6.63 20.94 8.65
C ILE A 653 -6.60 21.51 10.07
N TYR A 654 -7.46 22.50 10.37
CA TYR A 654 -7.50 23.11 11.71
C TYR A 654 -8.04 22.15 12.78
N LYS A 655 -9.00 21.28 12.45
CA LYS A 655 -9.47 20.24 13.35
C LYS A 655 -8.36 19.25 13.70
N GLU A 656 -7.60 18.82 12.67
CA GLU A 656 -6.50 17.89 12.87
C GLU A 656 -5.40 18.50 13.74
N LEU A 657 -5.00 19.75 13.48
CA LEU A 657 -4.06 20.48 14.32
C LEU A 657 -4.54 20.60 15.78
N ALA A 658 -5.84 20.84 15.99
CA ALA A 658 -6.40 20.91 17.33
C ALA A 658 -6.38 19.54 18.04
N THR A 659 -6.66 18.46 17.31
CA THR A 659 -6.71 17.10 17.84
C THR A 659 -5.33 16.54 18.13
N ASP A 660 -4.38 16.76 17.21
CA ASP A 660 -3.03 16.18 17.26
C ASP A 660 -2.06 16.97 18.15
N MET A 661 -2.14 18.30 18.08
CA MET A 661 -1.20 19.19 18.77
C MET A 661 -1.82 20.01 19.92
N GLY A 662 -3.11 19.91 20.17
CA GLY A 662 -3.81 20.69 21.20
C GLY A 662 -3.85 22.21 20.91
N ILE A 663 -3.64 22.64 19.64
CA ILE A 663 -3.61 24.04 19.24
C ILE A 663 -5.05 24.51 18.96
N ALA A 664 -5.46 25.61 19.56
CA ALA A 664 -6.78 26.19 19.28
C ALA A 664 -6.91 26.52 17.78
N PRO A 665 -8.05 26.17 17.12
CA PRO A 665 -8.28 26.49 15.73
C PRO A 665 -8.13 27.97 15.43
N ALA A 666 -7.45 28.31 14.33
CA ALA A 666 -7.32 29.71 13.93
C ALA A 666 -8.69 30.30 13.56
N THR A 667 -8.88 31.60 13.88
CA THR A 667 -10.12 32.33 13.60
C THR A 667 -10.20 32.86 12.16
N HIS A 668 -9.15 32.73 11.37
CA HIS A 668 -9.05 33.20 9.97
C HIS A 668 -8.50 32.09 9.06
N GLY A 669 -8.74 32.22 7.75
CA GLY A 669 -8.33 31.22 6.74
C GLY A 669 -6.97 31.51 6.09
N SER A 670 -6.22 32.50 6.51
CA SER A 670 -4.94 32.88 5.90
C SER A 670 -3.79 32.05 6.45
N LEU A 671 -3.05 31.38 5.55
CA LEU A 671 -1.85 30.60 5.84
C LEU A 671 -0.54 31.32 5.45
N LEU A 672 -0.58 32.64 5.25
CA LEU A 672 0.61 33.46 4.95
C LEU A 672 1.76 33.25 5.95
N SER A 673 1.40 33.13 7.23
CA SER A 673 2.40 32.87 8.29
C SER A 673 3.09 31.50 8.16
N TRP A 674 2.49 30.53 7.50
CA TRP A 674 3.11 29.26 7.21
C TRP A 674 4.10 29.38 6.05
N ALA A 675 3.67 30.05 4.96
CA ALA A 675 4.53 30.29 3.81
C ALA A 675 5.82 31.05 4.21
N SER A 676 5.71 32.12 4.99
CA SER A 676 6.88 32.90 5.47
C SER A 676 7.81 32.12 6.41
N ARG A 677 7.40 30.96 6.95
CA ARG A 677 8.22 30.06 7.77
C ARG A 677 8.83 28.90 7.01
N GLY A 678 8.66 28.85 5.68
CA GLY A 678 9.24 27.83 4.82
C GLY A 678 8.29 26.69 4.47
N VAL A 679 6.97 26.86 4.62
CA VAL A 679 5.97 25.92 4.13
C VAL A 679 5.53 26.35 2.73
N LEU A 680 6.00 25.64 1.69
CA LEU A 680 5.58 25.90 0.32
C LEU A 680 4.18 25.34 0.09
N LEU A 681 3.19 26.22 0.00
CA LEU A 681 1.77 25.91 -0.20
C LEU A 681 1.42 26.02 -1.69
N LEU A 682 1.68 24.96 -2.47
CA LEU A 682 1.60 25.00 -3.93
C LEU A 682 0.42 24.14 -4.42
N ASN A 683 -0.35 24.63 -5.38
CA ASN A 683 -1.34 23.84 -6.10
C ASN A 683 -0.71 23.14 -7.32
N THR A 684 -1.22 21.99 -7.71
CA THR A 684 -0.80 21.27 -8.93
C THR A 684 -1.30 21.97 -10.20
N VAL A 685 -2.39 22.73 -10.10
CA VAL A 685 -2.94 23.64 -11.12
C VAL A 685 -2.98 25.03 -10.51
N LEU A 686 -2.35 26.02 -11.12
CA LEU A 686 -2.18 27.35 -10.52
C LEU A 686 -3.31 28.32 -10.84
N THR A 687 -4.13 28.01 -11.82
CA THR A 687 -5.26 28.87 -12.25
C THR A 687 -6.52 28.03 -12.45
N VAL A 688 -7.68 28.64 -12.23
CA VAL A 688 -9.01 28.03 -12.42
C VAL A 688 -9.98 29.08 -12.96
N GLU A 689 -10.95 28.71 -13.80
CA GLU A 689 -12.03 29.58 -14.20
C GLU A 689 -12.97 29.89 -13.01
N ALA A 690 -13.52 31.09 -12.94
CA ALA A 690 -14.44 31.47 -11.87
C ALA A 690 -15.68 30.55 -11.89
N HIS A 691 -16.06 30.02 -10.72
CA HIS A 691 -17.20 29.11 -10.54
C HIS A 691 -17.07 27.74 -11.26
N ALA A 692 -15.86 27.32 -11.65
CA ALA A 692 -15.58 26.02 -12.28
C ALA A 692 -15.80 24.82 -11.34
#